data_fbc757b35584e545b502d8c495f68a0c
#
_entry.id   fbc757b35584e545b502d8c495f68a0c
#
_cell.length_a   1.000
_cell.length_b   1.000
_cell.length_c   1.000
_cell.angle_alpha   90.00
_cell.angle_beta   90.00
_cell.angle_gamma   90.00
#
_symmetry.space_group_name_H-M   'P 1'
#
loop_
_entity.id
_entity.type
_entity.pdbx_description
1 polymer ?
#
loop_
_entity_poly.entity_id
_entity_poly.type
_entity_poly.pdbx_seq_one_letter_code
_entity_poly.pdbx_strand_id
1 'polypeptide(L)'
;MKKLLHLLLLAPCTLLPLQAQVSDYQNWMAGLDDKAFVCQLSIPGAHDACSSSFSGTSAIAALVSGKVQNKSVQDMLPQGVRLFDLRPAVKSNKLAICHGTLQTSFDFDNVMGQLRDYVVAHPTEFCVVLIRHEVESDDNNASFGDKLQASLAAIKDYLVDFRPNLTVGEARGKILFISRDEYTAPIYGGRTVDLRDNRSNIDEMLGGHCYGPGTNRCSWWMQDHYEYSDVNTKKNAILSMLAKSAELAGKYDYTWVVNETSGYKGTGTNSACQTNAQNCNPYMQQLLASGNYNGPAGLVFMDFAADGNNSGYYGLSLTRELINHNFRYTMSKQGDEIYDDSGNHYVAPKGREMMWEAKFLRKEGPSQPDGEDSNASSQLDGVTAPSGWYSLNYNDTKWETKRFPTASAGTGAPYYSQWDGTYNVLYIRREFNIEHDPSIDTYKFYVYHDDDYVVYLNGTKIDSENGWSNDFNNYRVVNINSSRLRIGRNVLAIQVQQNWGGAYFDCGVLRIKATSAPVKLTSNLWHGFIAPGYNIDFRNTDVQAYKIVTLVDGIVPYAQAEEVSIVPAGEAVIVRSDKGSGTYNIPVTQASANLSGNLLKGTTAALGVTQPNTILTINTQKGKSAFYAVSNGTSLAKNKVYLDLSGTGINTNCLYINRDNPDGIDSLTPDPSLEKGEIYNLAGQRLQKMQRGINIVNGKKVLR
;
A
#
# COMPACT_ATOMS: atom_id res chain seq x y z
N MET A 1 38.96 -8.97 -53.08
CA MET A 1 37.72 -9.71 -52.79
C MET A 1 37.69 -9.97 -51.28
N LYS A 2 37.03 -9.07 -50.52
CA LYS A 2 36.84 -9.20 -49.07
C LYS A 2 35.43 -9.74 -48.86
N LYS A 3 35.32 -10.95 -48.28
CA LYS A 3 34.05 -11.53 -47.86
C LYS A 3 33.57 -10.87 -46.57
N LEU A 4 32.43 -10.21 -46.62
CA LEU A 4 31.71 -9.69 -45.45
C LEU A 4 30.95 -10.84 -44.81
N LEU A 5 31.31 -11.21 -43.61
CA LEU A 5 30.61 -12.20 -42.80
C LEU A 5 29.49 -11.48 -42.01
N HIS A 6 28.24 -11.68 -42.37
CA HIS A 6 27.10 -11.20 -41.60
C HIS A 6 26.86 -12.11 -40.38
N LEU A 7 27.16 -11.58 -39.22
CA LEU A 7 26.81 -12.20 -37.93
C LEU A 7 25.33 -11.87 -37.65
N LEU A 8 24.42 -12.83 -37.85
CA LEU A 8 23.06 -12.75 -37.31
C LEU A 8 23.14 -12.89 -35.79
N LEU A 9 22.97 -11.79 -35.07
CA LEU A 9 22.67 -11.80 -33.64
C LEU A 9 21.19 -12.25 -33.48
N LEU A 10 20.99 -13.51 -33.14
CA LEU A 10 19.74 -14.02 -32.58
C LEU A 10 19.57 -13.38 -31.18
N ALA A 11 18.75 -12.32 -31.08
CA ALA A 11 18.26 -11.85 -29.81
C ALA A 11 17.44 -12.99 -29.14
N PRO A 12 17.65 -13.26 -27.85
CA PRO A 12 16.80 -14.23 -27.16
C PRO A 12 15.37 -13.65 -27.13
N CYS A 13 14.47 -14.31 -27.82
CA CYS A 13 13.05 -14.09 -27.70
C CYS A 13 12.68 -14.51 -26.26
N THR A 14 12.62 -13.57 -25.32
CA THR A 14 12.04 -13.81 -24.02
C THR A 14 10.56 -14.08 -24.26
N LEU A 15 10.16 -15.34 -24.17
CA LEU A 15 8.77 -15.75 -24.05
C LEU A 15 8.22 -15.08 -22.78
N LEU A 16 7.56 -13.93 -22.98
CA LEU A 16 6.68 -13.40 -21.94
C LEU A 16 5.67 -14.52 -21.60
N PRO A 17 5.43 -14.80 -20.33
CA PRO A 17 4.42 -15.80 -19.98
C PRO A 17 3.11 -15.38 -20.64
N LEU A 18 2.46 -16.31 -21.34
CA LEU A 18 1.11 -16.16 -21.86
C LEU A 18 0.21 -15.91 -20.63
N GLN A 19 -0.06 -14.65 -20.29
CA GLN A 19 -1.00 -14.36 -19.22
C GLN A 19 -2.36 -14.90 -19.64
N ALA A 20 -2.99 -15.65 -18.76
CA ALA A 20 -4.26 -16.30 -19.03
C ALA A 20 -5.29 -15.23 -19.45
N GLN A 21 -5.84 -15.39 -20.66
CA GLN A 21 -6.94 -14.58 -21.13
C GLN A 21 -8.14 -14.79 -20.21
N VAL A 22 -8.83 -13.70 -19.83
CA VAL A 22 -10.05 -13.80 -19.04
C VAL A 22 -11.07 -14.66 -19.79
N SER A 23 -11.59 -15.69 -19.15
CA SER A 23 -12.55 -16.62 -19.72
C SER A 23 -14.00 -16.28 -19.37
N ASP A 24 -14.22 -15.65 -18.20
CA ASP A 24 -15.53 -15.24 -17.72
C ASP A 24 -15.63 -13.69 -17.74
N TYR A 25 -16.14 -13.17 -18.86
CA TYR A 25 -16.34 -11.73 -19.01
C TYR A 25 -17.53 -11.20 -18.18
N GLN A 26 -18.41 -12.07 -17.74
CA GLN A 26 -19.53 -11.68 -16.89
C GLN A 26 -19.10 -11.35 -15.45
N ASN A 27 -18.02 -11.98 -14.97
CA ASN A 27 -17.48 -11.78 -13.62
C ASN A 27 -15.97 -11.41 -13.69
N TRP A 28 -15.57 -10.62 -14.68
CA TRP A 28 -14.15 -10.38 -14.92
C TRP A 28 -13.46 -9.61 -13.80
N MET A 29 -14.20 -8.78 -13.05
CA MET A 29 -13.65 -8.02 -11.94
C MET A 29 -13.31 -8.91 -10.73
N ALA A 30 -13.82 -10.15 -10.68
CA ALA A 30 -13.45 -11.12 -9.64
C ALA A 30 -11.93 -11.39 -9.56
N GLY A 31 -11.22 -11.24 -10.69
CA GLY A 31 -9.77 -11.40 -10.76
C GLY A 31 -8.97 -10.15 -10.36
N LEU A 32 -9.63 -9.02 -10.08
CA LEU A 32 -8.97 -7.79 -9.65
C LEU A 32 -8.71 -7.82 -8.14
N ASP A 33 -7.62 -7.16 -7.72
CA ASP A 33 -7.31 -6.98 -6.31
C ASP A 33 -8.24 -5.94 -5.68
N ASP A 34 -8.81 -6.25 -4.52
CA ASP A 34 -9.72 -5.35 -3.78
C ASP A 34 -9.07 -4.02 -3.41
N LYS A 35 -7.77 -4.00 -3.25
CA LYS A 35 -7.00 -2.80 -2.89
C LYS A 35 -6.64 -1.93 -4.08
N ALA A 36 -6.76 -2.42 -5.32
CA ALA A 36 -6.48 -1.65 -6.53
C ALA A 36 -7.44 -0.45 -6.65
N PHE A 37 -6.97 0.66 -7.21
CA PHE A 37 -7.78 1.87 -7.37
C PHE A 37 -8.60 1.82 -8.67
N VAL A 38 -9.89 2.21 -8.58
CA VAL A 38 -10.80 2.24 -9.73
C VAL A 38 -10.29 3.18 -10.83
N CYS A 39 -9.68 4.32 -10.46
CA CYS A 39 -9.10 5.27 -11.43
C CYS A 39 -7.95 4.70 -12.26
N GLN A 40 -7.37 3.56 -11.86
CA GLN A 40 -6.27 2.89 -12.56
C GLN A 40 -6.75 1.68 -13.37
N LEU A 41 -8.04 1.54 -13.60
CA LEU A 41 -8.58 0.47 -14.42
C LEU A 41 -8.78 0.91 -15.87
N SER A 42 -8.82 -0.08 -16.76
CA SER A 42 -9.30 0.03 -18.13
C SER A 42 -10.75 -0.48 -18.17
N ILE A 43 -11.72 0.43 -18.04
CA ILE A 43 -13.13 0.07 -17.93
C ILE A 43 -13.84 0.26 -19.27
N PRO A 44 -14.31 -0.84 -19.92
CA PRO A 44 -15.04 -0.74 -21.16
C PRO A 44 -16.44 -0.15 -20.93
N GLY A 45 -16.83 0.80 -21.80
CA GLY A 45 -18.06 1.56 -21.68
C GLY A 45 -18.80 1.78 -22.98
N ALA A 46 -20.09 2.01 -22.87
CA ALA A 46 -20.99 2.32 -23.97
C ALA A 46 -21.33 3.82 -23.96
N HIS A 47 -20.93 4.53 -25.02
CA HIS A 47 -21.40 5.87 -25.33
C HIS A 47 -22.89 5.80 -25.69
N ASP A 48 -23.71 6.75 -25.22
CA ASP A 48 -25.18 6.74 -25.45
C ASP A 48 -25.78 5.32 -25.25
N ALA A 49 -25.57 4.72 -24.10
CA ALA A 49 -25.75 3.29 -23.83
C ALA A 49 -27.18 2.76 -24.16
N CYS A 50 -28.18 3.62 -24.14
CA CYS A 50 -29.59 3.27 -24.42
C CYS A 50 -30.04 3.53 -25.86
N SER A 51 -29.15 3.90 -26.77
CA SER A 51 -29.48 4.22 -28.16
C SER A 51 -29.72 2.99 -29.05
N SER A 52 -29.89 1.82 -28.48
CA SER A 52 -30.20 0.58 -29.26
C SER A 52 -31.65 0.53 -29.74
N SER A 53 -32.58 1.22 -29.07
CA SER A 53 -34.01 1.23 -29.41
C SER A 53 -34.65 2.59 -29.08
N PHE A 54 -35.52 3.06 -29.93
CA PHE A 54 -36.20 4.35 -29.81
C PHE A 54 -37.73 4.17 -29.86
N SER A 55 -38.46 5.09 -29.24
CA SER A 55 -39.90 5.04 -29.07
C SER A 55 -40.65 6.00 -30.02
N GLY A 56 -41.87 5.69 -30.37
CA GLY A 56 -42.77 6.58 -31.12
C GLY A 56 -42.16 7.10 -32.43
N THR A 57 -42.31 8.40 -32.68
CA THR A 57 -41.77 9.07 -33.88
C THR A 57 -40.24 9.11 -33.88
N SER A 58 -39.59 9.06 -32.71
CA SER A 58 -38.13 8.98 -32.57
C SER A 58 -37.56 7.72 -33.23
N ALA A 59 -38.31 6.61 -33.26
CA ALA A 59 -37.88 5.38 -33.93
C ALA A 59 -37.67 5.56 -35.45
N ILE A 60 -38.46 6.43 -36.11
CA ILE A 60 -38.32 6.73 -37.55
C ILE A 60 -37.07 7.58 -37.76
N ALA A 61 -36.87 8.62 -36.98
CA ALA A 61 -35.67 9.47 -37.07
C ALA A 61 -34.41 8.72 -36.76
N ALA A 62 -34.44 7.77 -35.82
CA ALA A 62 -33.33 6.92 -35.44
C ALA A 62 -32.85 5.95 -36.55
N LEU A 63 -33.61 5.80 -37.65
CA LEU A 63 -33.11 5.08 -38.84
C LEU A 63 -31.96 5.83 -39.54
N VAL A 64 -31.86 7.13 -39.35
CA VAL A 64 -30.85 7.99 -39.98
C VAL A 64 -29.77 8.46 -39.00
N SER A 65 -30.17 8.82 -37.79
CA SER A 65 -29.23 9.33 -36.77
C SER A 65 -29.65 8.91 -35.38
N GLY A 66 -28.72 8.96 -34.45
CA GLY A 66 -28.93 8.69 -33.02
C GLY A 66 -28.71 7.25 -32.57
N LYS A 67 -28.60 6.28 -33.47
CA LYS A 67 -28.36 4.89 -33.10
C LYS A 67 -26.86 4.56 -33.12
N VAL A 68 -26.25 4.53 -31.94
CA VAL A 68 -24.82 4.23 -31.75
C VAL A 68 -24.56 2.96 -30.93
N GLN A 69 -25.63 2.27 -30.51
CA GLN A 69 -25.56 0.94 -29.92
C GLN A 69 -26.56 0.00 -30.62
N ASN A 70 -26.22 -1.28 -30.74
CA ASN A 70 -27.14 -2.33 -31.20
C ASN A 70 -27.66 -3.22 -30.09
N LYS A 71 -27.03 -3.18 -28.90
CA LYS A 71 -27.36 -3.98 -27.75
C LYS A 71 -27.95 -3.10 -26.63
N SER A 72 -28.89 -3.65 -25.87
CA SER A 72 -29.38 -3.01 -24.67
C SER A 72 -28.32 -3.07 -23.55
N VAL A 73 -28.49 -2.28 -22.49
CA VAL A 73 -27.64 -2.33 -21.29
C VAL A 73 -27.62 -3.77 -20.71
N GLN A 74 -28.78 -4.41 -20.66
CA GLN A 74 -28.92 -5.78 -20.18
C GLN A 74 -28.12 -6.80 -21.03
N ASP A 75 -28.03 -6.60 -22.34
CA ASP A 75 -27.24 -7.46 -23.24
C ASP A 75 -25.74 -7.18 -23.18
N MET A 76 -25.35 -5.95 -22.83
CA MET A 76 -23.95 -5.52 -22.73
C MET A 76 -23.26 -6.02 -21.43
N LEU A 77 -23.99 -6.08 -20.33
CA LEU A 77 -23.47 -6.49 -19.03
C LEU A 77 -22.78 -7.86 -19.04
N PRO A 78 -23.38 -8.95 -19.57
CA PRO A 78 -22.71 -10.25 -19.62
C PRO A 78 -21.53 -10.28 -20.62
N GLN A 79 -21.41 -9.29 -21.49
CA GLN A 79 -20.25 -9.16 -22.40
C GLN A 79 -19.04 -8.45 -21.77
N GLY A 80 -19.20 -7.92 -20.56
CA GLY A 80 -18.13 -7.29 -19.79
C GLY A 80 -18.17 -5.76 -19.74
N VAL A 81 -19.12 -5.11 -20.39
CA VAL A 81 -19.29 -3.64 -20.30
C VAL A 81 -19.70 -3.27 -18.87
N ARG A 82 -19.03 -2.27 -18.29
CA ARG A 82 -19.25 -1.82 -16.90
C ARG A 82 -19.35 -0.31 -16.75
N LEU A 83 -19.28 0.43 -17.86
CA LEU A 83 -19.39 1.88 -17.88
C LEU A 83 -20.51 2.29 -18.87
N PHE A 84 -21.43 3.14 -18.41
CA PHE A 84 -22.63 3.49 -19.17
C PHE A 84 -22.82 5.00 -19.18
N ASP A 85 -22.80 5.61 -20.39
CA ASP A 85 -23.23 6.98 -20.63
C ASP A 85 -24.75 7.01 -20.77
N LEU A 86 -25.43 7.58 -19.78
CA LEU A 86 -26.88 7.72 -19.75
C LEU A 86 -27.27 9.20 -19.88
N ARG A 87 -28.22 9.50 -20.74
CA ARG A 87 -28.66 10.89 -21.01
C ARG A 87 -30.12 11.08 -20.69
N PRO A 88 -30.47 11.20 -19.40
CA PRO A 88 -31.86 11.42 -18.97
C PRO A 88 -32.32 12.83 -19.30
N ALA A 89 -33.60 12.95 -19.64
CA ALA A 89 -34.37 14.17 -19.80
C ALA A 89 -35.76 14.02 -19.23
N VAL A 90 -36.42 15.12 -18.86
CA VAL A 90 -37.78 15.08 -18.35
C VAL A 90 -38.77 14.98 -19.47
N LYS A 91 -39.48 13.85 -19.55
CA LYS A 91 -40.59 13.62 -20.51
C LYS A 91 -41.80 13.06 -19.78
N SER A 92 -42.96 13.69 -19.98
CA SER A 92 -44.21 13.25 -19.34
C SER A 92 -44.03 13.02 -17.85
N ASN A 93 -43.35 13.94 -17.17
CA ASN A 93 -43.04 13.94 -15.73
C ASN A 93 -42.13 12.78 -15.23
N LYS A 94 -41.44 12.08 -16.14
CA LYS A 94 -40.47 10.99 -15.83
C LYS A 94 -39.09 11.30 -16.41
N LEU A 95 -38.06 10.65 -15.90
CA LEU A 95 -36.73 10.65 -16.47
C LEU A 95 -36.67 9.64 -17.64
N ALA A 96 -36.95 10.10 -18.87
CA ALA A 96 -36.73 9.32 -20.08
C ALA A 96 -35.27 9.41 -20.49
N ILE A 97 -34.70 8.37 -21.11
CA ILE A 97 -33.36 8.47 -21.71
C ILE A 97 -33.50 8.90 -23.17
N CYS A 98 -32.70 9.90 -23.53
CA CYS A 98 -32.76 10.53 -24.87
C CYS A 98 -31.36 10.55 -25.50
N HIS A 99 -31.33 10.80 -26.84
CA HIS A 99 -30.15 11.18 -27.59
C HIS A 99 -30.54 12.44 -28.41
N GLY A 100 -30.10 13.60 -27.96
CA GLY A 100 -30.63 14.87 -28.44
C GLY A 100 -32.14 14.91 -28.20
N THR A 101 -32.90 15.26 -29.23
CA THR A 101 -34.35 15.28 -29.18
C THR A 101 -35.03 13.90 -29.32
N LEU A 102 -34.27 12.85 -29.62
CA LEU A 102 -34.80 11.50 -29.84
C LEU A 102 -34.95 10.74 -28.52
N GLN A 103 -36.20 10.37 -28.18
CA GLN A 103 -36.48 9.59 -27.01
C GLN A 103 -36.24 8.10 -27.27
N THR A 104 -35.42 7.45 -26.45
CA THR A 104 -35.20 6.01 -26.49
C THR A 104 -36.41 5.24 -25.93
N SER A 105 -36.38 3.91 -26.05
CA SER A 105 -37.41 3.04 -25.45
C SER A 105 -37.18 2.76 -23.95
N PHE A 106 -36.20 3.42 -23.34
CA PHE A 106 -35.76 3.18 -21.96
C PHE A 106 -36.03 4.41 -21.08
N ASP A 107 -36.35 4.18 -19.82
CA ASP A 107 -36.35 5.19 -18.78
C ASP A 107 -35.21 4.96 -17.79
N PHE A 108 -34.83 6.03 -17.09
CA PHE A 108 -33.66 6.03 -16.19
C PHE A 108 -33.83 5.05 -15.03
N ASP A 109 -35.03 5.03 -14.40
CA ASP A 109 -35.26 4.16 -13.23
C ASP A 109 -35.17 2.68 -13.60
N ASN A 110 -35.67 2.31 -14.77
CA ASN A 110 -35.60 0.94 -15.28
C ASN A 110 -34.13 0.52 -15.51
N VAL A 111 -33.36 1.37 -16.18
CA VAL A 111 -31.92 1.08 -16.45
C VAL A 111 -31.13 0.99 -15.15
N MET A 112 -31.32 1.92 -14.22
CA MET A 112 -30.65 1.88 -12.91
C MET A 112 -31.07 0.65 -12.10
N GLY A 113 -32.33 0.22 -12.24
CA GLY A 113 -32.83 -1.04 -11.67
C GLY A 113 -32.13 -2.27 -12.25
N GLN A 114 -31.92 -2.33 -13.57
CA GLN A 114 -31.16 -3.41 -14.23
C GLN A 114 -29.72 -3.48 -13.73
N LEU A 115 -29.05 -2.32 -13.61
CA LEU A 115 -27.68 -2.24 -13.08
C LEU A 115 -27.60 -2.71 -11.62
N ARG A 116 -28.55 -2.29 -10.77
CA ARG A 116 -28.67 -2.77 -9.38
C ARG A 116 -28.84 -4.28 -9.33
N ASP A 117 -29.76 -4.82 -10.08
CA ASP A 117 -30.05 -6.26 -10.08
C ASP A 117 -28.83 -7.06 -10.57
N TYR A 118 -28.08 -6.50 -11.53
CA TYR A 118 -26.84 -7.10 -11.98
C TYR A 118 -25.77 -7.15 -10.91
N VAL A 119 -25.45 -6.03 -10.24
CA VAL A 119 -24.40 -6.02 -9.20
C VAL A 119 -24.79 -6.82 -7.96
N VAL A 120 -26.10 -7.01 -7.69
CA VAL A 120 -26.60 -7.92 -6.65
C VAL A 120 -26.37 -9.39 -7.04
N ALA A 121 -26.65 -9.75 -8.30
CA ALA A 121 -26.42 -11.10 -8.81
C ALA A 121 -24.94 -11.43 -9.00
N HIS A 122 -24.10 -10.42 -9.23
CA HIS A 122 -22.67 -10.51 -9.49
C HIS A 122 -21.87 -9.64 -8.49
N PRO A 123 -21.77 -10.03 -7.21
CA PRO A 123 -21.26 -9.19 -6.13
C PRO A 123 -19.73 -8.89 -6.24
N THR A 124 -19.02 -9.55 -7.12
CA THR A 124 -17.63 -9.21 -7.45
C THR A 124 -17.49 -8.04 -8.39
N GLU A 125 -18.59 -7.69 -9.08
CA GLU A 125 -18.63 -6.64 -10.09
C GLU A 125 -19.09 -5.31 -9.50
N PHE A 126 -18.79 -4.23 -10.22
CA PHE A 126 -19.40 -2.93 -10.04
C PHE A 126 -19.69 -2.28 -11.39
N CYS A 127 -20.56 -1.28 -11.41
CA CYS A 127 -20.83 -0.49 -12.61
C CYS A 127 -20.50 0.97 -12.36
N VAL A 128 -20.08 1.67 -13.42
CA VAL A 128 -19.91 3.13 -13.43
C VAL A 128 -20.97 3.72 -14.35
N VAL A 129 -21.69 4.72 -13.88
CA VAL A 129 -22.67 5.46 -14.68
C VAL A 129 -22.24 6.91 -14.73
N LEU A 130 -22.02 7.40 -15.95
CA LEU A 130 -21.81 8.82 -16.20
C LEU A 130 -23.07 9.37 -16.86
N ILE A 131 -23.67 10.39 -16.29
CA ILE A 131 -24.86 11.01 -16.86
C ILE A 131 -24.60 12.41 -17.40
N ARG A 132 -25.40 12.79 -18.41
CA ARG A 132 -25.60 14.14 -18.87
C ARG A 132 -27.09 14.43 -18.95
N HIS A 133 -27.52 15.58 -18.44
CA HIS A 133 -28.89 16.07 -18.63
C HIS A 133 -29.13 16.44 -20.09
N GLU A 134 -30.04 15.76 -20.76
CA GLU A 134 -30.34 16.01 -22.17
C GLU A 134 -31.44 17.11 -22.31
N VAL A 135 -31.05 18.33 -21.93
CA VAL A 135 -31.95 19.49 -21.78
C VAL A 135 -32.79 19.78 -23.03
N GLU A 136 -32.24 19.57 -24.21
CA GLU A 136 -32.93 19.79 -25.49
C GLU A 136 -34.18 18.91 -25.66
N SER A 137 -34.25 17.82 -24.94
CA SER A 137 -35.35 16.87 -24.97
C SER A 137 -36.36 17.07 -23.83
N ASP A 138 -36.13 18.00 -22.90
CA ASP A 138 -37.05 18.29 -21.80
C ASP A 138 -38.39 18.85 -22.28
N ASP A 139 -39.45 18.51 -21.57
CA ASP A 139 -40.81 19.04 -21.75
C ASP A 139 -41.08 20.30 -20.90
N ASN A 140 -40.06 21.15 -20.74
CA ASN A 140 -40.05 22.39 -19.95
C ASN A 140 -40.29 22.15 -18.42
N ASN A 141 -39.94 20.99 -17.92
CA ASN A 141 -40.05 20.68 -16.49
C ASN A 141 -38.74 21.04 -15.75
N ALA A 142 -38.78 22.01 -14.84
CA ALA A 142 -37.64 22.49 -14.05
C ALA A 142 -37.20 21.54 -12.93
N SER A 143 -37.87 20.39 -12.71
CA SER A 143 -37.63 19.49 -11.59
C SER A 143 -36.69 18.33 -11.91
N PHE A 144 -35.80 18.44 -12.87
CA PHE A 144 -34.87 17.39 -13.24
C PHE A 144 -34.02 16.91 -12.06
N GLY A 145 -33.39 17.84 -11.33
CA GLY A 145 -32.55 17.52 -10.17
C GLY A 145 -33.30 16.77 -9.07
N ASP A 146 -34.53 17.21 -8.76
CA ASP A 146 -35.38 16.56 -7.74
C ASP A 146 -35.78 15.13 -8.14
N LYS A 147 -36.10 14.93 -9.42
CA LYS A 147 -36.44 13.60 -9.96
C LYS A 147 -35.23 12.67 -9.93
N LEU A 148 -34.06 13.18 -10.35
CA LEU A 148 -32.82 12.43 -10.32
C LEU A 148 -32.47 12.01 -8.90
N GLN A 149 -32.57 12.93 -7.95
CA GLN A 149 -32.33 12.63 -6.53
C GLN A 149 -33.31 11.59 -5.98
N ALA A 150 -34.59 11.67 -6.34
CA ALA A 150 -35.58 10.68 -5.94
C ALA A 150 -35.27 9.28 -6.51
N SER A 151 -34.88 9.21 -7.78
CA SER A 151 -34.48 7.95 -8.41
C SER A 151 -33.25 7.34 -7.74
N LEU A 152 -32.22 8.14 -7.46
CA LEU A 152 -31.02 7.66 -6.77
C LEU A 152 -31.28 7.25 -5.33
N ALA A 153 -32.15 7.99 -4.61
CA ALA A 153 -32.54 7.64 -3.24
C ALA A 153 -33.22 6.26 -3.15
N ALA A 154 -33.96 5.86 -4.19
CA ALA A 154 -34.62 4.55 -4.25
C ALA A 154 -33.65 3.37 -4.30
N ILE A 155 -32.39 3.60 -4.72
CA ILE A 155 -31.34 2.57 -4.85
C ILE A 155 -30.09 2.91 -4.05
N LYS A 156 -30.16 3.83 -3.10
CA LYS A 156 -29.01 4.39 -2.35
C LYS A 156 -28.09 3.33 -1.74
N ASP A 157 -28.64 2.22 -1.27
CA ASP A 157 -27.89 1.15 -0.62
C ASP A 157 -26.97 0.39 -1.61
N TYR A 158 -27.19 0.59 -2.90
CA TYR A 158 -26.39 0.03 -4.00
C TYR A 158 -25.50 1.06 -4.69
N LEU A 159 -25.48 2.29 -4.20
CA LEU A 159 -24.58 3.33 -4.69
C LEU A 159 -23.31 3.38 -3.85
N VAL A 160 -22.22 3.80 -4.46
CA VAL A 160 -20.96 4.15 -3.80
C VAL A 160 -20.63 5.60 -4.11
N ASP A 161 -20.18 6.33 -3.08
CA ASP A 161 -19.77 7.72 -3.23
C ASP A 161 -18.43 7.83 -3.93
N PHE A 162 -18.32 8.80 -4.82
CA PHE A 162 -17.06 9.10 -5.50
C PHE A 162 -15.99 9.53 -4.51
N ARG A 163 -14.84 8.90 -4.63
CA ARG A 163 -13.58 9.32 -4.02
C ARG A 163 -12.45 9.15 -5.03
N PRO A 164 -11.47 10.04 -5.08
CA PRO A 164 -10.33 9.91 -5.99
C PRO A 164 -9.66 8.54 -5.90
N ASN A 165 -9.46 8.05 -4.67
CA ASN A 165 -8.82 6.79 -4.32
C ASN A 165 -9.80 5.65 -4.02
N LEU A 166 -10.99 5.68 -4.66
CA LEU A 166 -11.94 4.57 -4.53
C LEU A 166 -11.29 3.26 -4.96
N THR A 167 -11.38 2.23 -4.12
CA THR A 167 -10.82 0.92 -4.44
C THR A 167 -11.86 -0.01 -5.08
N VAL A 168 -11.36 -1.03 -5.77
CA VAL A 168 -12.19 -2.10 -6.35
C VAL A 168 -13.06 -2.75 -5.28
N GLY A 169 -12.46 -3.11 -4.12
CA GLY A 169 -13.20 -3.75 -3.02
C GLY A 169 -14.34 -2.90 -2.47
N GLU A 170 -14.14 -1.57 -2.37
CA GLU A 170 -15.19 -0.65 -1.93
C GLU A 170 -16.30 -0.46 -2.97
N ALA A 171 -15.98 -0.61 -4.26
CA ALA A 171 -16.93 -0.49 -5.36
C ALA A 171 -17.73 -1.77 -5.63
N ARG A 172 -17.24 -2.96 -5.23
CA ARG A 172 -17.90 -4.25 -5.47
C ARG A 172 -19.35 -4.27 -4.97
N GLY A 173 -20.22 -4.83 -5.79
CA GLY A 173 -21.66 -4.90 -5.52
C GLY A 173 -22.39 -3.55 -5.58
N LYS A 174 -21.73 -2.50 -6.11
CA LYS A 174 -22.24 -1.13 -6.12
C LYS A 174 -22.25 -0.51 -7.52
N ILE A 175 -22.89 0.65 -7.62
CA ILE A 175 -22.90 1.51 -8.79
C ILE A 175 -22.23 2.82 -8.40
N LEU A 176 -21.15 3.20 -9.09
CA LEU A 176 -20.55 4.52 -8.98
C LEU A 176 -21.30 5.45 -9.96
N PHE A 177 -22.13 6.31 -9.43
CA PHE A 177 -22.87 7.29 -10.18
C PHE A 177 -22.11 8.62 -10.24
N ILE A 178 -21.92 9.19 -11.42
CA ILE A 178 -21.26 10.48 -11.63
C ILE A 178 -22.10 11.31 -12.60
N SER A 179 -22.43 12.54 -12.21
CA SER A 179 -23.10 13.49 -13.08
C SER A 179 -22.13 14.46 -13.75
N ARG A 180 -22.35 14.75 -15.01
CA ARG A 180 -21.65 15.82 -15.75
C ARG A 180 -22.25 17.21 -15.52
N ASP A 181 -23.40 17.31 -14.88
CA ASP A 181 -24.13 18.55 -14.68
C ASP A 181 -24.06 19.02 -13.24
N GLU A 182 -24.13 20.34 -13.06
CA GLU A 182 -24.19 20.98 -11.75
C GLU A 182 -25.64 21.02 -11.27
N TYR A 183 -25.89 20.34 -10.17
CA TYR A 183 -27.08 20.57 -9.36
C TYR A 183 -26.67 21.03 -7.97
N THR A 184 -27.65 21.54 -7.20
CA THR A 184 -27.45 22.15 -5.87
C THR A 184 -26.91 21.23 -4.79
N ALA A 185 -26.54 20.02 -5.01
CA ALA A 185 -25.61 19.13 -4.30
C ALA A 185 -25.70 17.70 -4.82
N PRO A 186 -24.61 16.99 -5.03
CA PRO A 186 -24.66 15.55 -5.20
C PRO A 186 -25.04 14.94 -3.87
N ILE A 187 -26.17 14.26 -3.79
CA ILE A 187 -26.58 13.51 -2.59
C ILE A 187 -25.89 12.15 -2.60
N TYR A 188 -25.65 11.57 -3.77
CA TYR A 188 -25.05 10.25 -3.96
C TYR A 188 -24.05 10.25 -5.10
N GLY A 189 -22.97 9.45 -4.97
CA GLY A 189 -21.97 9.30 -6.02
C GLY A 189 -21.06 10.52 -6.16
N GLY A 190 -20.97 11.06 -7.36
CA GLY A 190 -20.12 12.21 -7.67
C GLY A 190 -20.68 13.09 -8.77
N ARG A 191 -20.00 14.22 -9.00
CA ARG A 191 -20.26 15.09 -10.14
C ARG A 191 -18.97 15.61 -10.73
N THR A 192 -18.99 15.93 -12.03
CA THR A 192 -17.90 16.66 -12.68
C THR A 192 -18.41 18.04 -13.10
N VAL A 193 -17.51 19.01 -13.09
CA VAL A 193 -17.77 20.33 -13.66
C VAL A 193 -16.84 20.54 -14.85
N ASP A 194 -17.27 21.39 -15.82
CA ASP A 194 -16.50 21.74 -17.01
C ASP A 194 -16.06 20.55 -17.89
N LEU A 195 -16.79 19.43 -17.86
CA LEU A 195 -16.66 18.41 -18.91
C LEU A 195 -17.15 19.02 -20.22
N ARG A 196 -16.23 19.66 -20.94
CA ARG A 196 -16.55 20.33 -22.20
C ARG A 196 -16.65 19.32 -23.32
N ASP A 197 -17.62 19.54 -24.18
CA ASP A 197 -17.86 18.71 -25.36
C ASP A 197 -16.85 18.96 -26.47
N ASN A 198 -16.66 17.97 -27.31
CA ASN A 198 -15.90 18.01 -28.57
C ASN A 198 -14.45 18.51 -28.43
N ARG A 199 -13.75 18.02 -27.46
CA ARG A 199 -12.34 18.36 -27.22
C ARG A 199 -11.43 17.72 -28.25
N SER A 200 -10.77 18.55 -29.09
CA SER A 200 -9.82 18.07 -30.11
C SER A 200 -8.44 17.71 -29.54
N ASN A 201 -8.11 18.21 -28.36
CA ASN A 201 -6.87 17.92 -27.64
C ASN A 201 -7.17 17.24 -26.31
N ILE A 202 -6.17 16.58 -25.76
CA ILE A 202 -6.25 16.12 -24.38
C ILE A 202 -6.19 17.34 -23.46
N ASP A 203 -7.13 17.41 -22.53
CA ASP A 203 -7.21 18.50 -21.57
C ASP A 203 -7.21 17.96 -20.14
N GLU A 204 -6.45 18.62 -19.29
CA GLU A 204 -6.51 18.44 -17.87
C GLU A 204 -7.52 19.39 -17.25
N MET A 205 -8.40 18.84 -16.46
CA MET A 205 -9.31 19.60 -15.62
C MET A 205 -8.80 19.57 -14.18
N LEU A 206 -8.02 20.61 -13.83
CA LEU A 206 -7.34 20.72 -12.55
C LEU A 206 -8.26 21.13 -11.40
N GLY A 207 -7.80 20.81 -10.20
CA GLY A 207 -8.26 21.50 -8.99
C GLY A 207 -9.63 21.09 -8.48
N GLY A 208 -10.08 19.86 -8.76
CA GLY A 208 -11.32 19.36 -8.20
C GLY A 208 -12.50 19.41 -9.16
N HIS A 209 -12.27 19.09 -10.40
CA HIS A 209 -13.28 19.00 -11.44
C HIS A 209 -14.16 17.74 -11.34
N CYS A 210 -13.83 16.78 -10.46
CA CYS A 210 -14.74 15.75 -10.02
C CYS A 210 -14.88 15.79 -8.52
N TYR A 211 -16.10 15.85 -8.04
CA TYR A 211 -16.46 16.01 -6.64
C TYR A 211 -17.28 14.81 -6.18
N GLY A 212 -16.93 14.25 -5.01
CA GLY A 212 -17.78 13.42 -4.21
C GLY A 212 -18.32 14.17 -3.00
N PRO A 213 -19.03 13.51 -2.09
CA PRO A 213 -19.45 14.09 -0.84
C PRO A 213 -18.28 14.64 -0.02
N GLY A 214 -18.49 15.76 0.64
CA GLY A 214 -17.47 16.44 1.44
C GLY A 214 -16.39 17.07 0.59
N THR A 215 -15.12 16.87 0.97
CA THR A 215 -13.93 17.41 0.29
C THR A 215 -13.31 16.48 -0.76
N ASN A 216 -14.01 15.40 -1.10
CA ASN A 216 -13.52 14.41 -2.07
C ASN A 216 -13.53 14.97 -3.49
N ARG A 217 -12.37 15.31 -4.02
CA ARG A 217 -12.23 15.88 -5.37
C ARG A 217 -10.89 15.50 -5.99
N CYS A 218 -10.83 15.45 -7.33
CA CYS A 218 -9.61 15.19 -8.08
C CYS A 218 -9.63 15.88 -9.45
N SER A 219 -8.48 15.87 -10.12
CA SER A 219 -8.38 16.23 -11.53
C SER A 219 -8.86 15.08 -12.41
N TRP A 220 -9.38 15.45 -13.59
CA TRP A 220 -9.72 14.53 -14.68
C TRP A 220 -8.95 14.92 -15.93
N TRP A 221 -8.47 13.91 -16.65
CA TRP A 221 -7.99 14.07 -18.02
C TRP A 221 -9.01 13.48 -18.97
N MET A 222 -9.36 14.20 -20.03
CA MET A 222 -10.40 13.78 -20.95
C MET A 222 -10.04 14.11 -22.38
N GLN A 223 -10.45 13.23 -23.32
CA GLN A 223 -10.68 13.53 -24.71
C GLN A 223 -12.02 12.94 -25.16
N ASP A 224 -12.84 13.77 -25.81
CA ASP A 224 -14.09 13.35 -26.45
C ASP A 224 -14.23 13.96 -27.85
N HIS A 225 -13.11 14.08 -28.56
CA HIS A 225 -13.10 14.63 -29.94
C HIS A 225 -14.05 13.84 -30.86
N TYR A 226 -15.34 14.10 -30.72
CA TYR A 226 -16.38 13.33 -31.40
C TYR A 226 -16.70 13.87 -32.82
N GLU A 227 -16.62 15.18 -33.06
CA GLU A 227 -16.80 15.80 -34.38
C GLU A 227 -15.45 16.17 -35.00
N TYR A 228 -15.04 15.45 -36.01
CA TYR A 228 -13.74 15.63 -36.65
C TYR A 228 -13.84 15.72 -38.20
N SER A 229 -12.85 16.36 -38.79
CA SER A 229 -12.69 16.45 -40.24
C SER A 229 -11.85 15.31 -40.82
N ASP A 230 -10.90 14.79 -40.03
CA ASP A 230 -10.01 13.68 -40.40
C ASP A 230 -9.91 12.68 -39.25
N VAL A 231 -10.16 11.40 -39.54
CA VAL A 231 -10.11 10.31 -38.56
C VAL A 231 -8.74 10.17 -37.88
N ASN A 232 -7.66 10.62 -38.51
CA ASN A 232 -6.34 10.59 -37.89
C ASN A 232 -6.24 11.57 -36.73
N THR A 233 -6.97 12.68 -36.71
CA THR A 233 -7.04 13.59 -35.57
C THR A 233 -7.68 12.90 -34.37
N LYS A 234 -8.76 12.15 -34.58
CA LYS A 234 -9.40 11.32 -33.54
C LYS A 234 -8.45 10.22 -33.03
N LYS A 235 -7.79 9.51 -33.94
CA LYS A 235 -6.79 8.48 -33.57
C LYS A 235 -5.63 9.05 -32.75
N ASN A 236 -5.15 10.25 -33.14
CA ASN A 236 -4.09 10.94 -32.39
C ASN A 236 -4.57 11.35 -30.99
N ALA A 237 -5.82 11.82 -30.84
CA ALA A 237 -6.39 12.16 -29.54
C ALA A 237 -6.50 10.90 -28.65
N ILE A 238 -6.97 9.77 -29.17
CA ILE A 238 -6.99 8.47 -28.49
C ILE A 238 -5.59 8.06 -28.00
N LEU A 239 -4.59 8.10 -28.89
CA LEU A 239 -3.21 7.74 -28.58
C LEU A 239 -2.60 8.65 -27.52
N SER A 240 -2.80 9.96 -27.65
CA SER A 240 -2.28 10.95 -26.69
C SER A 240 -2.88 10.76 -25.29
N MET A 241 -4.18 10.45 -25.22
CA MET A 241 -4.84 10.17 -23.95
C MET A 241 -4.38 8.85 -23.34
N LEU A 242 -4.15 7.81 -24.14
CA LEU A 242 -3.53 6.57 -23.65
C LEU A 242 -2.14 6.85 -23.06
N ALA A 243 -1.28 7.59 -23.78
CA ALA A 243 0.05 7.95 -23.28
C ALA A 243 -0.02 8.73 -21.97
N LYS A 244 -0.96 9.70 -21.85
CA LYS A 244 -1.20 10.45 -20.64
C LYS A 244 -1.68 9.55 -19.49
N SER A 245 -2.59 8.63 -19.77
CA SER A 245 -3.09 7.68 -18.76
C SER A 245 -1.97 6.79 -18.21
N ALA A 246 -1.07 6.29 -19.06
CA ALA A 246 0.10 5.52 -18.61
C ALA A 246 1.08 6.37 -17.80
N GLU A 247 1.30 7.63 -18.19
CA GLU A 247 2.11 8.57 -17.41
C GLU A 247 1.55 8.81 -16.01
N LEU A 248 0.22 8.97 -15.90
CA LEU A 248 -0.45 9.25 -14.64
C LEU A 248 -0.57 8.01 -13.74
N ALA A 249 -0.64 6.81 -14.30
CA ALA A 249 -0.79 5.58 -13.54
C ALA A 249 0.37 5.29 -12.57
N GLY A 250 1.58 5.75 -12.89
CA GLY A 250 2.74 5.66 -12.02
C GLY A 250 2.83 6.77 -10.98
N LYS A 251 1.93 7.74 -11.04
CA LYS A 251 1.88 8.90 -10.13
C LYS A 251 0.63 8.81 -9.27
N TYR A 252 0.76 9.07 -8.00
CA TYR A 252 -0.27 8.87 -6.99
C TYR A 252 -1.31 9.99 -6.90
N ASP A 253 -1.58 10.66 -8.02
CA ASP A 253 -2.50 11.79 -8.07
C ASP A 253 -3.97 11.39 -8.04
N TYR A 254 -4.28 10.07 -8.09
CA TYR A 254 -5.63 9.53 -8.23
C TYR A 254 -6.44 10.28 -9.30
N THR A 255 -5.76 10.64 -10.39
CA THR A 255 -6.37 11.30 -11.53
C THR A 255 -7.18 10.30 -12.32
N TRP A 256 -8.39 10.67 -12.65
CA TRP A 256 -9.27 9.87 -13.49
C TRP A 256 -9.09 10.26 -14.95
N VAL A 257 -9.19 9.28 -15.84
CA VAL A 257 -9.00 9.47 -17.28
C VAL A 257 -10.25 8.98 -18.01
N VAL A 258 -10.74 9.81 -18.94
CA VAL A 258 -11.81 9.47 -19.88
C VAL A 258 -11.26 9.51 -21.29
N ASN A 259 -11.39 8.41 -22.03
CA ASN A 259 -10.90 8.27 -23.39
C ASN A 259 -12.00 7.73 -24.28
N GLU A 260 -12.49 8.52 -25.23
CA GLU A 260 -13.60 8.13 -26.08
C GLU A 260 -13.15 7.69 -27.47
N THR A 261 -13.61 6.52 -27.91
CA THR A 261 -13.47 6.09 -29.30
C THR A 261 -14.70 6.47 -30.13
N SER A 262 -15.78 6.85 -29.49
CA SER A 262 -17.02 7.35 -30.12
C SER A 262 -16.81 8.62 -30.94
N GLY A 263 -17.63 8.86 -31.93
CA GLY A 263 -17.58 10.08 -32.77
C GLY A 263 -18.03 9.88 -34.22
N TYR A 264 -17.85 10.94 -35.00
CA TYR A 264 -18.21 10.94 -36.43
C TYR A 264 -17.43 11.97 -37.24
N LYS A 265 -17.38 11.75 -38.53
CA LYS A 265 -16.86 12.74 -39.49
C LYS A 265 -18.02 13.52 -40.14
N GLY A 266 -17.98 14.84 -40.02
CA GLY A 266 -18.96 15.73 -40.66
C GLY A 266 -20.27 15.79 -39.91
N THR A 267 -21.32 15.07 -40.33
CA THR A 267 -22.64 15.06 -39.70
C THR A 267 -22.86 13.78 -38.88
N GLY A 268 -23.50 13.87 -37.71
CA GLY A 268 -23.78 12.76 -36.80
C GLY A 268 -24.84 11.78 -37.30
N THR A 269 -24.67 11.20 -38.50
CA THR A 269 -25.53 10.13 -39.02
C THR A 269 -25.10 8.76 -38.49
N ASN A 270 -26.03 7.79 -38.45
CA ASN A 270 -25.70 6.42 -38.09
C ASN A 270 -24.55 5.84 -38.90
N SER A 271 -24.51 6.07 -40.21
CA SER A 271 -23.41 5.59 -41.08
C SER A 271 -22.07 6.25 -40.75
N ALA A 272 -22.05 7.52 -40.36
CA ALA A 272 -20.84 8.21 -39.94
C ALA A 272 -20.30 7.66 -38.62
N CYS A 273 -21.16 7.42 -37.63
CA CYS A 273 -20.78 6.77 -36.36
C CYS A 273 -20.31 5.33 -36.58
N GLN A 274 -20.97 4.57 -37.46
CA GLN A 274 -20.53 3.20 -37.82
C GLN A 274 -19.14 3.22 -38.48
N THR A 275 -18.89 4.15 -39.41
CA THR A 275 -17.57 4.32 -40.02
C THR A 275 -16.51 4.71 -39.01
N ASN A 276 -16.84 5.57 -38.05
CA ASN A 276 -15.94 5.90 -36.95
C ASN A 276 -15.60 4.66 -36.11
N ALA A 277 -16.59 3.89 -35.68
CA ALA A 277 -16.38 2.68 -34.89
C ALA A 277 -15.49 1.65 -35.60
N GLN A 278 -15.70 1.44 -36.92
CA GLN A 278 -14.86 0.58 -37.76
C GLN A 278 -13.39 1.01 -37.80
N ASN A 279 -13.10 2.29 -37.58
CA ASN A 279 -11.74 2.83 -37.60
C ASN A 279 -11.13 2.96 -36.22
N CYS A 280 -11.87 3.44 -35.22
CA CYS A 280 -11.34 3.84 -33.93
C CYS A 280 -11.32 2.68 -32.91
N ASN A 281 -12.34 1.82 -32.89
CA ASN A 281 -12.36 0.67 -31.99
C ASN A 281 -11.21 -0.32 -32.25
N PRO A 282 -10.98 -0.81 -33.50
CA PRO A 282 -9.85 -1.69 -33.77
C PRO A 282 -8.49 -0.98 -33.62
N TYR A 283 -8.42 0.34 -33.86
CA TYR A 283 -7.19 1.09 -33.63
C TYR A 283 -6.76 1.06 -32.17
N MET A 284 -7.67 1.41 -31.25
CA MET A 284 -7.38 1.35 -29.83
C MET A 284 -7.09 -0.08 -29.35
N GLN A 285 -7.88 -1.05 -29.83
CA GLN A 285 -7.66 -2.47 -29.52
C GLN A 285 -6.26 -2.95 -29.92
N GLN A 286 -5.78 -2.57 -31.12
CA GLN A 286 -4.44 -2.92 -31.60
C GLN A 286 -3.33 -2.26 -30.77
N LEU A 287 -3.51 -0.98 -30.36
CA LEU A 287 -2.56 -0.30 -29.49
C LEU A 287 -2.39 -1.03 -28.14
N LEU A 288 -3.49 -1.41 -27.50
CA LEU A 288 -3.48 -2.14 -26.23
C LEU A 288 -2.90 -3.55 -26.39
N ALA A 289 -3.24 -4.26 -27.47
CA ALA A 289 -2.77 -5.62 -27.73
C ALA A 289 -1.29 -5.69 -28.16
N SER A 290 -0.70 -4.56 -28.59
CA SER A 290 0.70 -4.52 -29.06
C SER A 290 1.75 -4.85 -28.01
N GLY A 291 1.38 -4.78 -26.73
CA GLY A 291 2.31 -4.92 -25.59
C GLY A 291 3.25 -3.72 -25.38
N ASN A 292 3.17 -2.69 -26.24
CA ASN A 292 3.97 -1.47 -26.10
C ASN A 292 3.34 -0.45 -25.15
N TYR A 293 2.12 -0.71 -24.69
CA TYR A 293 1.36 0.16 -23.83
C TYR A 293 1.26 -0.47 -22.43
N ASN A 294 1.86 0.18 -21.45
CA ASN A 294 1.93 -0.32 -20.07
C ASN A 294 1.29 0.70 -19.12
N GLY A 295 0.00 0.56 -18.88
CA GLY A 295 -0.78 1.42 -18.00
C GLY A 295 -2.28 1.30 -18.26
N PRO A 296 -3.13 1.94 -17.44
CA PRO A 296 -4.58 1.89 -17.61
C PRO A 296 -5.03 2.69 -18.83
N ALA A 297 -6.09 2.25 -19.48
CA ALA A 297 -6.75 3.02 -20.53
C ALA A 297 -7.78 4.03 -19.97
N GLY A 298 -8.14 3.93 -18.69
CA GLY A 298 -9.15 4.76 -18.03
C GLY A 298 -10.58 4.31 -18.33
N LEU A 299 -11.53 5.24 -18.19
CA LEU A 299 -12.93 5.06 -18.57
C LEU A 299 -13.03 5.21 -20.09
N VAL A 300 -13.32 4.12 -20.81
CA VAL A 300 -13.33 4.10 -22.28
C VAL A 300 -14.75 4.00 -22.79
N PHE A 301 -15.25 5.08 -23.37
CA PHE A 301 -16.55 5.07 -24.04
C PHE A 301 -16.40 4.74 -25.55
N MET A 302 -17.27 3.89 -26.04
CA MET A 302 -17.27 3.47 -27.43
C MET A 302 -18.68 3.30 -28.02
N ASP A 303 -18.78 3.49 -29.32
CA ASP A 303 -19.96 3.09 -30.07
C ASP A 303 -19.94 1.58 -30.32
N PHE A 304 -21.10 0.93 -30.30
CA PHE A 304 -21.30 -0.50 -30.58
C PHE A 304 -20.50 -1.42 -29.63
N ALA A 305 -20.44 -1.10 -28.33
CA ALA A 305 -19.55 -1.68 -27.33
C ALA A 305 -19.61 -3.21 -27.21
N ALA A 306 -20.76 -3.83 -27.47
CA ALA A 306 -20.95 -5.29 -27.39
C ALA A 306 -21.16 -5.96 -28.78
N ASP A 307 -20.83 -5.26 -29.85
CA ASP A 307 -20.96 -5.81 -31.20
C ASP A 307 -19.73 -6.58 -31.63
N GLY A 308 -19.94 -7.84 -32.01
CA GLY A 308 -18.85 -8.73 -32.44
C GLY A 308 -18.22 -8.32 -33.78
N ASN A 309 -17.11 -8.95 -34.13
CA ASN A 309 -16.33 -8.64 -35.33
C ASN A 309 -17.11 -8.80 -36.65
N ASN A 310 -18.14 -9.66 -36.69
CA ASN A 310 -18.99 -9.85 -37.84
C ASN A 310 -19.81 -8.59 -38.21
N SER A 311 -20.01 -7.69 -37.25
CA SER A 311 -20.64 -6.39 -37.51
C SER A 311 -19.70 -5.39 -38.23
N GLY A 312 -18.38 -5.64 -38.12
CA GLY A 312 -17.35 -4.72 -38.59
C GLY A 312 -17.06 -3.57 -37.61
N TYR A 313 -17.76 -3.47 -36.46
CA TYR A 313 -17.58 -2.36 -35.50
C TYR A 313 -16.53 -2.64 -34.41
N TYR A 314 -16.16 -3.89 -34.20
CA TYR A 314 -15.11 -4.35 -33.32
C TYR A 314 -15.28 -3.93 -31.83
N GLY A 315 -16.46 -3.48 -31.41
CA GLY A 315 -16.68 -3.02 -30.04
C GLY A 315 -16.48 -4.12 -29.00
N LEU A 316 -17.01 -5.34 -29.27
CA LEU A 316 -16.80 -6.48 -28.37
C LEU A 316 -15.32 -6.88 -28.28
N SER A 317 -14.56 -6.76 -29.36
CA SER A 317 -13.12 -7.04 -29.35
C SER A 317 -12.36 -6.02 -28.52
N LEU A 318 -12.69 -4.73 -28.63
CA LEU A 318 -12.11 -3.69 -27.80
C LEU A 318 -12.53 -3.87 -26.32
N THR A 319 -13.79 -4.17 -26.05
CA THR A 319 -14.28 -4.46 -24.69
C THR A 319 -13.47 -5.58 -24.02
N ARG A 320 -13.26 -6.70 -24.72
CA ARG A 320 -12.47 -7.81 -24.20
C ARG A 320 -10.99 -7.46 -24.04
N GLU A 321 -10.44 -6.68 -24.97
CA GLU A 321 -9.05 -6.23 -24.87
C GLU A 321 -8.83 -5.30 -23.67
N LEU A 322 -9.73 -4.36 -23.41
CA LEU A 322 -9.69 -3.49 -22.23
C LEU A 322 -9.74 -4.31 -20.94
N ILE A 323 -10.59 -5.34 -20.87
CA ILE A 323 -10.68 -6.24 -19.74
C ILE A 323 -9.36 -6.97 -19.53
N ASN A 324 -8.83 -7.64 -20.57
CA ASN A 324 -7.58 -8.38 -20.49
C ASN A 324 -6.39 -7.47 -20.16
N HIS A 325 -6.44 -6.22 -20.60
CA HIS A 325 -5.39 -5.24 -20.38
C HIS A 325 -5.17 -4.95 -18.89
N ASN A 326 -6.24 -4.96 -18.05
CA ASN A 326 -6.13 -4.76 -16.60
C ASN A 326 -5.19 -5.76 -15.90
N PHE A 327 -4.95 -6.92 -16.49
CA PHE A 327 -4.11 -7.98 -15.92
C PHE A 327 -2.67 -7.96 -16.47
N ARG A 328 -2.30 -6.97 -17.27
CA ARG A 328 -0.97 -6.85 -17.91
C ARG A 328 -0.05 -5.82 -17.30
N TYR A 329 -0.55 -4.96 -16.44
CA TYR A 329 0.26 -3.93 -15.77
C TYR A 329 0.04 -3.96 -14.26
N THR A 330 1.02 -3.42 -13.52
CA THR A 330 0.91 -3.31 -12.07
C THR A 330 0.11 -2.08 -11.70
N MET A 331 -1.01 -2.28 -10.99
CA MET A 331 -1.81 -1.20 -10.41
C MET A 331 -1.30 -0.87 -9.01
N SER A 332 -1.32 0.42 -8.64
CA SER A 332 -1.12 0.83 -7.25
C SER A 332 -2.30 0.37 -6.39
N LYS A 333 -2.05 0.07 -5.14
CA LYS A 333 -3.04 -0.52 -4.25
C LYS A 333 -3.02 0.15 -2.88
N GLN A 334 -4.17 0.31 -2.28
CA GLN A 334 -4.25 0.80 -0.91
C GLN A 334 -3.57 -0.18 0.05
N GLY A 335 -2.64 0.34 0.88
CA GLY A 335 -1.94 -0.47 1.87
C GLY A 335 -0.93 -1.47 1.29
N ASP A 336 -0.59 -1.40 0.01
CA ASP A 336 0.53 -2.13 -0.56
C ASP A 336 1.85 -1.55 -0.07
N GLU A 337 2.85 -2.43 0.00
CA GLU A 337 4.21 -2.00 0.28
C GLU A 337 4.75 -1.16 -0.88
N ILE A 338 5.02 0.11 -0.62
CA ILE A 338 5.61 1.04 -1.59
C ILE A 338 7.12 1.08 -1.38
N TYR A 339 7.85 0.97 -2.47
CA TYR A 339 9.30 0.92 -2.48
C TYR A 339 9.88 2.13 -3.21
N ASP A 340 11.07 2.56 -2.78
CA ASP A 340 11.88 3.50 -3.57
C ASP A 340 12.56 2.79 -4.77
N ASP A 341 13.24 3.56 -5.63
CA ASP A 341 13.96 3.04 -6.80
C ASP A 341 15.08 2.03 -6.46
N SER A 342 15.49 2.00 -5.20
CA SER A 342 16.50 1.06 -4.67
C SER A 342 15.87 -0.19 -4.02
N GLY A 343 14.54 -0.30 -4.03
CA GLY A 343 13.80 -1.41 -3.43
C GLY A 343 13.65 -1.33 -1.91
N ASN A 344 13.83 -0.14 -1.32
CA ASN A 344 13.59 0.09 0.10
C ASN A 344 12.11 0.41 0.36
N HIS A 345 11.55 -0.10 1.46
CA HIS A 345 10.13 -0.04 1.76
C HIS A 345 9.74 1.23 2.52
N TYR A 346 8.71 1.94 2.05
CA TYR A 346 8.09 3.02 2.79
C TYR A 346 7.10 2.47 3.83
N VAL A 347 7.43 2.55 5.11
CA VAL A 347 6.48 2.23 6.21
C VAL A 347 5.45 3.35 6.40
N ALA A 348 5.71 4.53 5.87
CA ALA A 348 4.79 5.65 5.70
C ALA A 348 5.17 6.38 4.39
N PRO A 349 4.50 6.11 3.26
CA PRO A 349 4.85 6.71 1.97
C PRO A 349 4.70 8.22 2.00
N LYS A 350 5.55 8.96 1.24
CA LYS A 350 5.33 10.36 0.95
C LYS A 350 4.06 10.49 0.09
N GLY A 351 3.39 11.62 0.13
CA GLY A 351 2.20 11.84 -0.67
C GLY A 351 2.43 11.81 -2.18
N ARG A 352 3.69 11.97 -2.62
CA ARG A 352 4.08 11.79 -4.02
C ARG A 352 4.08 10.33 -4.47
N GLU A 353 4.32 9.40 -3.55
CA GLU A 353 4.22 7.96 -3.83
C GLU A 353 2.80 7.45 -3.59
N MET A 354 2.14 7.95 -2.55
CA MET A 354 0.77 7.57 -2.22
C MET A 354 0.11 8.63 -1.33
N MET A 355 -1.11 9.04 -1.68
CA MET A 355 -1.92 9.85 -0.78
C MET A 355 -2.01 9.18 0.61
N TRP A 356 -1.91 9.98 1.66
CA TRP A 356 -2.08 9.52 3.02
C TRP A 356 -3.07 10.39 3.80
N GLU A 357 -3.66 9.82 4.81
CA GLU A 357 -4.61 10.51 5.69
C GLU A 357 -4.02 10.65 7.09
N ALA A 358 -4.35 11.75 7.74
CA ALA A 358 -3.95 12.00 9.12
C ALA A 358 -4.99 12.80 9.89
N LYS A 359 -4.95 12.70 11.21
CA LYS A 359 -5.65 13.61 12.10
C LYS A 359 -5.02 14.99 12.02
N PHE A 360 -5.87 16.00 12.01
CA PHE A 360 -5.51 17.37 11.67
C PHE A 360 -6.26 18.37 12.54
N LEU A 361 -5.55 19.35 13.05
CA LEU A 361 -6.10 20.50 13.75
C LEU A 361 -5.43 21.76 13.23
N ARG A 362 -6.22 22.70 12.69
CA ARG A 362 -5.74 24.03 12.31
C ARG A 362 -6.02 25.03 13.42
N LYS A 363 -5.08 25.90 13.68
CA LYS A 363 -5.25 27.06 14.54
C LYS A 363 -4.81 28.32 13.81
N GLU A 364 -5.66 29.33 13.87
CA GLU A 364 -5.36 30.65 13.33
C GLU A 364 -4.45 31.38 14.30
N GLY A 365 -3.47 32.09 13.76
CA GLY A 365 -2.67 33.08 14.45
C GLY A 365 -3.37 34.44 14.47
N PRO A 366 -2.74 35.46 15.04
CA PRO A 366 -3.23 36.82 14.97
C PRO A 366 -3.33 37.29 13.51
N SER A 367 -4.31 38.11 13.20
CA SER A 367 -4.48 38.72 11.88
C SER A 367 -3.23 39.48 11.47
N GLN A 368 -2.95 39.50 10.15
CA GLN A 368 -1.81 40.14 9.55
C GLN A 368 -1.63 41.60 10.08
N PRO A 369 -0.43 41.98 10.53
CA PRO A 369 -0.11 43.39 10.79
C PRO A 369 -0.09 44.17 9.46
N ASP A 370 -0.45 45.44 9.51
CA ASP A 370 -0.30 46.35 8.38
C ASP A 370 1.19 46.51 8.03
N GLY A 371 1.66 45.83 6.98
CA GLY A 371 3.03 45.92 6.45
C GLY A 371 3.69 44.57 6.14
N GLU A 372 4.44 44.53 5.05
CA GLU A 372 5.23 43.40 4.61
C GLU A 372 6.44 43.16 5.55
N ASP A 373 6.26 42.51 6.68
CA ASP A 373 7.39 42.16 7.55
C ASP A 373 7.77 40.68 7.37
N SER A 374 8.93 40.44 6.79
CA SER A 374 9.49 39.10 6.52
C SER A 374 9.91 38.34 7.78
N ASN A 375 9.71 38.86 8.98
CA ASN A 375 10.02 38.22 10.26
C ASN A 375 8.77 37.65 10.96
N ALA A 376 7.87 37.09 10.20
CA ALA A 376 6.56 36.62 10.67
C ALA A 376 6.60 35.44 11.67
N SER A 377 7.74 34.82 11.90
CA SER A 377 7.86 33.70 12.90
C SER A 377 7.45 34.16 14.32
N SER A 378 7.65 35.42 14.66
CA SER A 378 7.26 35.99 15.97
C SER A 378 5.74 36.16 16.15
N GLN A 379 4.96 36.17 15.07
CA GLN A 379 3.52 36.45 15.12
C GLN A 379 2.68 35.22 15.50
N LEU A 380 3.25 34.00 15.39
CA LEU A 380 2.63 32.76 15.84
C LEU A 380 2.98 32.41 17.28
N ASP A 381 3.77 33.22 17.96
CA ASP A 381 4.17 33.01 19.37
C ASP A 381 3.00 33.00 20.37
N GLY A 382 1.80 33.37 19.96
CA GLY A 382 0.57 33.29 20.76
C GLY A 382 -0.28 32.00 20.48
N VAL A 383 0.04 31.21 19.49
CA VAL A 383 -0.75 29.99 19.12
C VAL A 383 -0.38 28.82 20.01
N THR A 384 -1.20 28.60 21.03
CA THR A 384 -0.92 27.53 22.00
C THR A 384 -1.31 26.16 21.44
N ALA A 385 -0.35 25.24 21.37
CA ALA A 385 -0.58 23.84 21.05
C ALA A 385 -1.46 23.16 22.11
N PRO A 386 -2.30 22.18 21.73
CA PRO A 386 -2.98 21.36 22.72
C PRO A 386 -1.96 20.63 23.59
N SER A 387 -2.16 20.63 24.92
CA SER A 387 -1.21 19.99 25.86
C SER A 387 -1.03 18.51 25.54
N GLY A 388 0.23 18.06 25.39
CA GLY A 388 0.59 16.66 25.13
C GLY A 388 0.19 16.13 23.74
N TRP A 389 -0.20 16.95 22.80
CA TRP A 389 -0.66 16.59 21.46
C TRP A 389 0.31 15.69 20.68
N TYR A 390 1.60 15.78 20.97
CA TYR A 390 2.65 15.00 20.31
C TYR A 390 2.87 13.61 20.94
N SER A 391 2.21 13.30 22.06
CA SER A 391 2.39 12.01 22.73
C SER A 391 1.66 10.88 21.97
N LEU A 392 2.21 9.65 22.08
CA LEU A 392 1.67 8.49 21.37
C LEU A 392 0.18 8.24 21.66
N ASN A 393 -0.23 8.40 22.92
CA ASN A 393 -1.58 8.08 23.40
C ASN A 393 -2.50 9.29 23.51
N TYR A 394 -2.17 10.40 22.84
CA TYR A 394 -3.04 11.57 22.80
C TYR A 394 -4.38 11.23 22.16
N ASN A 395 -5.47 11.73 22.73
CA ASN A 395 -6.81 11.54 22.17
C ASN A 395 -7.11 12.62 21.11
N ASP A 396 -6.98 12.26 19.86
CA ASP A 396 -7.24 13.10 18.68
C ASP A 396 -8.59 12.80 17.99
N THR A 397 -9.50 12.10 18.63
CA THR A 397 -10.81 11.71 18.06
C THR A 397 -11.67 12.90 17.64
N LYS A 398 -11.45 14.08 18.25
CA LYS A 398 -12.15 15.32 17.90
C LYS A 398 -11.46 16.10 16.75
N TRP A 399 -10.31 15.65 16.31
CA TRP A 399 -9.61 16.28 15.19
C TRP A 399 -10.22 15.81 13.86
N GLU A 400 -10.21 16.68 12.87
CA GLU A 400 -10.59 16.33 11.52
C GLU A 400 -9.62 15.31 10.93
N THR A 401 -10.07 14.54 9.93
CA THR A 401 -9.20 13.73 9.08
C THR A 401 -9.04 14.44 7.76
N LYS A 402 -7.80 14.65 7.31
CA LYS A 402 -7.49 15.25 6.01
C LYS A 402 -6.51 14.41 5.22
N ARG A 403 -6.51 14.63 3.92
CA ARG A 403 -5.62 13.99 2.94
C ARG A 403 -4.40 14.85 2.69
N PHE A 404 -3.26 14.20 2.51
CA PHE A 404 -1.97 14.83 2.26
C PHE A 404 -1.34 14.29 0.97
N PRO A 405 -0.51 15.08 0.25
CA PRO A 405 -0.03 16.42 0.61
C PRO A 405 -1.14 17.46 0.75
N THR A 406 -0.86 18.51 1.51
CA THR A 406 -1.71 19.71 1.58
C THR A 406 -0.95 20.93 1.08
N ALA A 407 -1.63 21.82 0.38
CA ALA A 407 -1.02 23.04 -0.18
C ALA A 407 -2.02 24.19 -0.30
N SER A 408 -1.51 25.41 -0.44
CA SER A 408 -2.30 26.55 -0.88
C SER A 408 -2.58 26.50 -2.38
N ALA A 409 -3.67 27.12 -2.81
CA ALA A 409 -3.99 27.25 -4.23
C ALA A 409 -2.86 28.00 -4.98
N GLY A 410 -2.46 27.45 -6.14
CA GLY A 410 -1.47 28.10 -7.01
C GLY A 410 -0.01 27.79 -6.72
N THR A 411 0.32 26.92 -5.75
CA THR A 411 1.71 26.50 -5.49
C THR A 411 2.36 25.67 -6.61
N GLY A 412 1.58 25.16 -7.57
CA GLY A 412 2.07 24.30 -8.64
C GLY A 412 2.46 22.89 -8.21
N ALA A 413 2.41 22.57 -6.91
CA ALA A 413 2.65 21.23 -6.39
C ALA A 413 1.34 20.44 -6.31
N PRO A 414 1.34 19.13 -6.60
CA PRO A 414 0.15 18.30 -6.43
C PRO A 414 -0.24 18.18 -4.96
N TYR A 415 -1.52 18.38 -4.64
CA TYR A 415 -2.07 18.25 -3.29
C TYR A 415 -3.45 17.62 -3.29
N TYR A 416 -3.83 17.02 -2.16
CA TYR A 416 -5.12 16.35 -1.96
C TYR A 416 -6.05 17.10 -1.02
N SER A 417 -5.55 18.05 -0.27
CA SER A 417 -6.37 18.98 0.50
C SER A 417 -5.79 20.39 0.42
N GLN A 418 -6.68 21.36 0.41
CA GLN A 418 -6.28 22.76 0.35
C GLN A 418 -5.93 23.27 1.75
N TRP A 419 -4.83 24.03 1.83
CA TRP A 419 -4.38 24.72 3.02
C TRP A 419 -4.08 26.18 2.66
N ASP A 420 -5.08 27.03 2.81
CA ASP A 420 -4.98 28.44 2.50
C ASP A 420 -4.84 29.30 3.75
N GLY A 421 -4.44 30.54 3.52
CA GLY A 421 -4.29 31.59 4.53
C GLY A 421 -2.88 31.66 5.09
N THR A 422 -2.56 32.84 5.59
CA THR A 422 -1.30 33.14 6.26
C THR A 422 -1.50 33.17 7.78
N TYR A 423 -0.42 33.09 8.53
CA TYR A 423 -0.43 33.13 10.01
C TYR A 423 -1.30 32.05 10.66
N ASN A 424 -1.10 30.81 10.25
CA ASN A 424 -1.79 29.70 10.88
C ASN A 424 -0.86 28.50 11.11
N VAL A 425 -1.28 27.62 11.99
CA VAL A 425 -0.52 26.45 12.40
C VAL A 425 -1.36 25.19 12.17
N LEU A 426 -0.77 24.21 11.52
CA LEU A 426 -1.32 22.86 11.43
C LEU A 426 -0.66 21.94 12.44
N TYR A 427 -1.47 21.24 13.21
CA TYR A 427 -1.06 20.11 14.03
C TYR A 427 -1.54 18.85 13.34
N ILE A 428 -0.61 17.96 12.97
CA ILE A 428 -0.87 16.75 12.18
C ILE A 428 -0.43 15.56 13.00
N ARG A 429 -1.24 14.51 13.02
CA ARG A 429 -0.90 13.24 13.66
C ARG A 429 -1.10 12.11 12.67
N ARG A 430 0.02 11.61 12.13
CA ARG A 430 0.08 10.52 11.16
C ARG A 430 0.47 9.23 11.86
N GLU A 431 -0.35 8.18 11.74
CA GLU A 431 -0.07 6.85 12.25
C GLU A 431 0.56 5.98 11.17
N PHE A 432 1.45 5.08 11.59
CA PHE A 432 1.99 4.02 10.75
C PHE A 432 2.38 2.81 11.60
N ASN A 433 2.44 1.63 10.99
CA ASN A 433 2.76 0.39 11.67
C ASN A 433 4.13 -0.15 11.24
N ILE A 434 4.83 -0.76 12.19
CA ILE A 434 6.04 -1.54 11.95
C ILE A 434 5.78 -2.97 12.42
N GLU A 435 5.91 -3.93 11.52
CA GLU A 435 5.58 -5.33 11.80
C GLU A 435 6.73 -6.12 12.44
N HIS A 436 7.97 -5.64 12.30
CA HIS A 436 9.18 -6.31 12.74
C HIS A 436 9.95 -5.47 13.76
N ASP A 437 10.91 -6.09 14.46
CA ASP A 437 11.82 -5.36 15.33
C ASP A 437 12.63 -4.34 14.52
N PRO A 438 12.47 -3.03 14.79
CA PRO A 438 13.15 -1.98 14.01
C PRO A 438 14.64 -1.85 14.36
N SER A 439 15.15 -2.58 15.33
CA SER A 439 16.43 -2.30 16.01
C SER A 439 17.65 -2.35 15.11
N ILE A 440 17.60 -3.11 14.00
CA ILE A 440 18.73 -3.28 13.08
C ILE A 440 18.54 -2.60 11.73
N ASP A 441 17.31 -2.19 11.39
CA ASP A 441 17.03 -1.47 10.15
C ASP A 441 17.41 0.00 10.26
N THR A 442 17.65 0.61 9.10
CA THR A 442 17.82 2.05 9.00
C THR A 442 16.51 2.69 8.58
N TYR A 443 16.13 3.77 9.23
CA TYR A 443 14.92 4.53 8.91
C TYR A 443 15.27 5.96 8.60
N LYS A 444 14.59 6.51 7.56
CA LYS A 444 14.74 7.90 7.12
C LYS A 444 13.38 8.58 7.10
N PHE A 445 13.27 9.73 7.74
CA PHE A 445 12.13 10.62 7.63
C PHE A 445 12.38 11.59 6.48
N TYR A 446 11.41 11.69 5.59
CA TYR A 446 11.39 12.61 4.46
C TYR A 446 10.36 13.68 4.74
N VAL A 447 10.69 14.93 4.53
CA VAL A 447 9.77 16.04 4.71
C VAL A 447 10.00 17.12 3.64
N TYR A 448 8.90 17.62 3.12
CA TYR A 448 8.82 18.82 2.32
C TYR A 448 7.84 19.78 2.99
N HIS A 449 8.26 21.01 3.23
CA HIS A 449 7.50 21.95 4.06
C HIS A 449 7.63 23.41 3.56
N ASP A 450 6.62 24.19 3.89
CA ASP A 450 6.52 25.61 3.65
C ASP A 450 5.44 26.17 4.63
N ASP A 451 5.78 26.95 5.72
CA ASP A 451 7.13 27.38 6.16
C ASP A 451 7.76 26.44 7.21
N ASP A 452 7.81 26.88 8.48
CA ASP A 452 8.50 26.21 9.58
C ASP A 452 7.83 24.89 10.00
N TYR A 453 8.62 23.92 10.42
CA TYR A 453 8.07 22.69 11.02
C TYR A 453 8.84 22.21 12.24
N VAL A 454 8.15 21.43 13.07
CA VAL A 454 8.74 20.56 14.10
C VAL A 454 8.04 19.20 14.08
N VAL A 455 8.81 18.12 14.18
CA VAL A 455 8.30 16.75 14.17
C VAL A 455 8.72 15.98 15.41
N TYR A 456 7.75 15.23 15.95
CA TYR A 456 7.91 14.31 17.06
C TYR A 456 7.56 12.89 16.59
N LEU A 457 8.36 11.93 17.00
CA LEU A 457 8.08 10.51 16.82
C LEU A 457 7.81 9.87 18.19
N ASN A 458 6.61 9.32 18.35
CA ASN A 458 6.18 8.68 19.62
C ASN A 458 6.38 9.56 20.87
N GLY A 459 6.19 10.86 20.71
CA GLY A 459 6.33 11.83 21.81
C GLY A 459 7.72 12.46 21.96
N THR A 460 8.70 12.05 21.16
CA THR A 460 10.04 12.62 21.22
C THR A 460 10.36 13.41 19.96
N LYS A 461 10.83 14.65 20.12
CA LYS A 461 11.28 15.49 19.00
C LYS A 461 12.43 14.79 18.25
N ILE A 462 12.29 14.71 16.92
CA ILE A 462 13.32 14.11 16.06
C ILE A 462 13.95 15.12 15.11
N ASP A 463 13.21 16.17 14.70
CA ASP A 463 13.75 17.22 13.85
C ASP A 463 12.90 18.52 13.90
N SER A 464 13.45 19.60 13.38
CA SER A 464 12.75 20.87 13.08
C SER A 464 13.59 21.73 12.16
N GLU A 465 12.93 22.54 11.34
CA GLU A 465 13.57 23.55 10.49
C GLU A 465 12.68 24.77 10.39
N ASN A 466 13.31 25.94 10.19
CA ASN A 466 12.62 27.20 9.92
C ASN A 466 12.74 27.56 8.45
N GLY A 467 11.73 28.25 7.91
CA GLY A 467 11.65 28.64 6.51
C GLY A 467 11.02 27.55 5.64
N TRP A 468 11.28 27.59 4.35
CA TRP A 468 10.62 26.73 3.37
C TRP A 468 11.62 25.92 2.54
N SER A 469 11.18 24.79 1.98
CA SER A 469 11.92 24.01 1.00
C SER A 469 11.81 24.66 -0.40
N ASN A 470 12.96 24.91 -1.05
CA ASN A 470 13.02 25.62 -2.33
C ASN A 470 12.81 24.73 -3.58
N ASP A 471 12.77 23.41 -3.44
CA ASP A 471 12.72 22.47 -4.56
C ASP A 471 11.74 21.36 -4.25
N PHE A 472 10.61 21.34 -4.96
CA PHE A 472 9.57 20.31 -4.84
C PHE A 472 10.05 18.89 -5.15
N ASN A 473 11.21 18.72 -5.73
CA ASN A 473 11.78 17.41 -6.01
C ASN A 473 12.74 16.93 -4.91
N ASN A 474 13.10 17.80 -3.96
CA ASN A 474 14.14 17.54 -2.99
C ASN A 474 13.61 17.59 -1.55
N TYR A 475 13.13 16.44 -1.07
CA TYR A 475 12.74 16.30 0.33
C TYR A 475 13.96 16.41 1.25
N ARG A 476 13.84 17.14 2.34
CA ARG A 476 14.78 17.03 3.45
C ARG A 476 14.74 15.62 4.02
N VAL A 477 15.92 15.04 4.29
CA VAL A 477 16.06 13.66 4.77
C VAL A 477 16.69 13.66 6.16
N VAL A 478 16.02 13.07 7.11
CA VAL A 478 16.45 12.98 8.51
C VAL A 478 16.58 11.52 8.93
N ASN A 479 17.72 11.13 9.49
CA ASN A 479 17.89 9.77 10.00
C ASN A 479 17.11 9.59 11.31
N ILE A 480 16.27 8.57 11.36
CA ILE A 480 15.54 8.19 12.57
C ILE A 480 16.37 7.18 13.37
N ASN A 481 16.60 7.48 14.65
CA ASN A 481 17.14 6.48 15.56
C ASN A 481 16.10 5.39 15.81
N SER A 482 16.39 4.14 15.40
CA SER A 482 15.49 3.00 15.49
C SER A 482 14.98 2.73 16.93
N SER A 483 15.74 3.14 17.97
CA SER A 483 15.29 3.04 19.36
C SER A 483 14.04 3.87 19.70
N ARG A 484 13.67 4.83 18.84
CA ARG A 484 12.44 5.64 18.93
C ARG A 484 11.23 4.95 18.33
N LEU A 485 11.45 3.92 17.51
CA LEU A 485 10.43 3.13 16.85
C LEU A 485 10.05 1.92 17.72
N ARG A 486 8.87 1.39 17.47
CA ARG A 486 8.34 0.20 18.15
C ARG A 486 7.62 -0.71 17.17
N ILE A 487 7.54 -1.98 17.51
CA ILE A 487 6.66 -2.91 16.80
C ILE A 487 5.21 -2.45 17.02
N GLY A 488 4.40 -2.51 15.98
CA GLY A 488 3.03 -2.04 15.97
C GLY A 488 2.92 -0.54 15.69
N ARG A 489 1.96 0.11 16.32
CA ARG A 489 1.59 1.51 16.10
C ARG A 489 2.68 2.50 16.48
N ASN A 490 3.02 3.38 15.53
CA ASN A 490 3.88 4.55 15.71
C ASN A 490 3.13 5.81 15.27
N VAL A 491 3.51 6.96 15.81
CA VAL A 491 2.88 8.26 15.49
C VAL A 491 3.94 9.31 15.19
N LEU A 492 3.85 9.90 14.01
CA LEU A 492 4.47 11.18 13.68
C LEU A 492 3.49 12.29 14.09
N ALA A 493 3.90 13.13 15.03
CA ALA A 493 3.17 14.34 15.40
C ALA A 493 3.95 15.54 14.89
N ILE A 494 3.34 16.31 14.00
CA ILE A 494 4.02 17.37 13.26
C ILE A 494 3.25 18.68 13.44
N GLN A 495 3.99 19.72 13.77
CA GLN A 495 3.50 21.09 13.70
C GLN A 495 4.12 21.73 12.46
N VAL A 496 3.28 22.28 11.59
CA VAL A 496 3.71 23.06 10.44
C VAL A 496 3.11 24.44 10.58
N GLN A 497 3.90 25.46 10.34
CA GLN A 497 3.56 26.84 10.56
C GLN A 497 3.61 27.59 9.24
N GLN A 498 2.51 28.23 8.87
CA GLN A 498 2.40 29.10 7.70
C GLN A 498 2.60 30.52 8.11
N ASN A 499 3.73 31.11 7.72
CA ASN A 499 4.05 32.50 8.01
C ASN A 499 3.62 33.44 6.88
N TRP A 500 4.12 33.20 5.64
CA TRP A 500 3.86 34.06 4.49
C TRP A 500 3.94 33.29 3.18
N GLY A 501 3.21 33.74 2.15
CA GLY A 501 3.31 33.23 0.79
C GLY A 501 2.53 31.94 0.55
N GLY A 502 3.15 30.99 -0.15
CA GLY A 502 2.59 29.68 -0.40
C GLY A 502 2.65 28.77 0.82
N ALA A 503 1.81 27.76 0.86
CA ALA A 503 1.82 26.74 1.90
C ALA A 503 1.93 25.35 1.26
N TYR A 504 2.77 24.49 1.81
CA TYR A 504 2.85 23.09 1.39
C TYR A 504 3.38 22.19 2.51
N PHE A 505 2.79 21.01 2.62
CA PHE A 505 3.33 20.00 3.52
C PHE A 505 3.15 18.59 3.00
N ASP A 506 4.23 17.82 3.01
CA ASP A 506 4.27 16.39 2.79
C ASP A 506 5.38 15.72 3.60
N CYS A 507 5.17 14.44 3.98
CA CYS A 507 6.21 13.67 4.66
C CYS A 507 6.06 12.16 4.45
N GLY A 508 7.15 11.43 4.72
CA GLY A 508 7.16 9.97 4.68
C GLY A 508 8.26 9.35 5.54
N VAL A 509 8.20 8.04 5.75
CA VAL A 509 9.22 7.26 6.45
C VAL A 509 9.61 6.06 5.60
N LEU A 510 10.88 6.03 5.20
CA LEU A 510 11.49 4.94 4.44
C LEU A 510 12.22 4.00 5.40
N ARG A 511 12.04 2.70 5.22
CA ARG A 511 12.79 1.63 5.86
C ARG A 511 13.81 1.04 4.90
N ILE A 512 15.08 1.03 5.28
CA ILE A 512 16.15 0.34 4.57
C ILE A 512 16.45 -0.94 5.35
N LYS A 513 16.14 -2.07 4.76
CA LYS A 513 16.31 -3.40 5.37
C LYS A 513 17.78 -3.67 5.65
N ALA A 514 18.07 -4.18 6.84
CA ALA A 514 19.42 -4.60 7.20
C ALA A 514 19.86 -5.80 6.34
N THR A 515 21.12 -5.81 5.94
CA THR A 515 21.76 -6.95 5.28
C THR A 515 22.49 -7.85 6.27
N SER A 516 22.71 -7.38 7.50
CA SER A 516 23.34 -8.12 8.58
C SER A 516 22.83 -7.67 9.95
N ALA A 517 22.90 -8.57 10.92
CA ALA A 517 22.59 -8.30 12.32
C ALA A 517 23.91 -8.21 13.13
N PRO A 518 24.08 -7.19 14.00
CA PRO A 518 25.25 -7.08 14.86
C PRO A 518 25.13 -8.03 16.06
N VAL A 519 26.06 -8.98 16.18
CA VAL A 519 26.25 -9.84 17.35
C VAL A 519 27.39 -9.29 18.18
N LYS A 520 27.10 -8.79 19.38
CA LYS A 520 28.12 -8.21 20.29
C LYS A 520 28.57 -9.25 21.30
N LEU A 521 29.84 -9.57 21.27
CA LEU A 521 30.50 -10.46 22.24
C LEU A 521 31.46 -9.64 23.09
N THR A 522 31.45 -9.86 24.39
CA THR A 522 32.38 -9.20 25.33
C THR A 522 33.59 -10.08 25.67
N SER A 523 33.57 -11.34 25.26
CA SER A 523 34.64 -12.33 25.42
C SER A 523 34.45 -13.49 24.47
N ASN A 524 35.31 -14.49 24.49
CA ASN A 524 35.16 -15.78 23.81
C ASN A 524 34.19 -16.75 24.51
N LEU A 525 33.55 -16.33 25.60
CA LEU A 525 32.59 -17.12 26.36
C LEU A 525 31.20 -17.07 25.74
N TRP A 526 30.24 -17.79 26.31
CA TRP A 526 28.88 -17.85 25.82
C TRP A 526 28.09 -16.57 26.10
N HIS A 527 27.33 -16.13 25.12
CA HIS A 527 26.42 -14.98 25.18
C HIS A 527 25.04 -15.37 24.68
N GLY A 528 24.00 -14.76 25.21
CA GLY A 528 22.66 -14.92 24.71
C GLY A 528 22.44 -14.04 23.44
N PHE A 529 21.75 -14.56 22.45
CA PHE A 529 21.35 -13.85 21.25
C PHE A 529 19.90 -14.18 20.90
N ILE A 530 19.12 -13.17 20.54
CA ILE A 530 17.77 -13.32 19.99
C ILE A 530 17.81 -12.75 18.59
N ALA A 531 17.38 -13.52 17.60
CA ALA A 531 17.39 -13.08 16.20
C ALA A 531 16.40 -11.92 15.97
N PRO A 532 16.86 -10.72 15.58
CA PRO A 532 16.03 -9.52 15.49
C PRO A 532 15.25 -9.50 14.19
N GLY A 533 13.99 -9.90 14.18
CA GLY A 533 13.07 -9.74 13.05
C GLY A 533 13.45 -10.40 11.72
N TYR A 534 14.62 -11.03 11.64
CA TYR A 534 15.18 -11.70 10.46
C TYR A 534 15.73 -13.08 10.79
N ASN A 535 15.74 -13.98 9.82
CA ASN A 535 16.55 -15.19 9.92
C ASN A 535 18.04 -14.82 9.77
N ILE A 536 18.87 -15.32 10.66
CA ILE A 536 20.29 -14.99 10.78
C ILE A 536 21.12 -16.19 10.36
N ASP A 537 22.05 -15.99 9.42
CA ASP A 537 22.88 -17.06 8.84
C ASP A 537 24.28 -17.04 9.44
N PHE A 538 24.55 -18.02 10.32
CA PHE A 538 25.85 -18.18 10.98
C PHE A 538 26.85 -19.00 10.16
N ARG A 539 26.45 -19.55 9.00
CA ARG A 539 27.36 -20.31 8.13
C ARG A 539 28.48 -19.41 7.63
N ASN A 540 29.70 -19.95 7.66
CA ASN A 540 30.90 -19.24 7.19
C ASN A 540 31.17 -17.90 7.92
N THR A 541 30.74 -17.78 9.18
CA THR A 541 31.03 -16.63 10.03
C THR A 541 31.98 -17.02 11.16
N ASP A 542 32.52 -16.01 11.84
CA ASP A 542 33.39 -16.22 13.00
C ASP A 542 32.63 -16.48 14.30
N VAL A 543 31.29 -16.52 14.26
CA VAL A 543 30.41 -16.76 15.39
C VAL A 543 29.66 -18.06 15.19
N GLN A 544 29.67 -18.93 16.19
CA GLN A 544 28.87 -20.14 16.23
C GLN A 544 27.62 -19.90 17.07
N ALA A 545 26.47 -20.43 16.62
CA ALA A 545 25.19 -20.36 17.33
C ALA A 545 24.73 -21.76 17.76
N TYR A 546 24.10 -21.86 18.94
CA TYR A 546 23.68 -23.13 19.51
C TYR A 546 22.28 -23.00 20.14
N LYS A 547 21.43 -24.00 19.94
CA LYS A 547 20.19 -24.25 20.70
C LYS A 547 20.49 -25.15 21.91
N ILE A 548 19.63 -25.20 22.89
CA ILE A 548 19.67 -26.17 24.01
C ILE A 548 18.57 -27.19 23.76
N VAL A 549 18.96 -28.49 23.70
CA VAL A 549 18.04 -29.58 23.38
C VAL A 549 17.68 -30.47 24.56
N THR A 550 18.50 -30.51 25.59
CA THR A 550 18.27 -31.35 26.76
C THR A 550 18.85 -30.71 28.00
N LEU A 551 18.18 -30.88 29.14
CA LEU A 551 18.66 -30.53 30.44
C LEU A 551 18.94 -31.80 31.23
N VAL A 552 20.13 -31.91 31.79
CA VAL A 552 20.54 -33.09 32.57
C VAL A 552 20.75 -32.69 34.02
N ASP A 553 19.98 -33.33 34.91
CA ASP A 553 20.18 -33.26 36.34
C ASP A 553 21.17 -34.32 36.81
N GLY A 554 22.13 -33.94 37.61
CA GLY A 554 23.18 -34.85 38.05
C GLY A 554 24.13 -34.16 39.03
N ILE A 555 25.23 -34.84 39.34
CA ILE A 555 26.28 -34.29 40.24
C ILE A 555 26.79 -32.94 39.69
N VAL A 556 26.90 -32.82 38.41
CA VAL A 556 27.19 -31.57 37.70
C VAL A 556 26.07 -31.36 36.68
N PRO A 557 25.03 -30.57 37.00
CA PRO A 557 23.92 -30.38 36.09
C PRO A 557 24.33 -29.54 34.88
N TYR A 558 23.85 -29.92 33.67
CA TYR A 558 24.22 -29.24 32.45
C TYR A 558 23.07 -29.13 31.43
N ALA A 559 23.21 -28.18 30.55
CA ALA A 559 22.37 -27.98 29.36
C ALA A 559 23.15 -28.44 28.11
N GLN A 560 22.57 -29.37 27.35
CA GLN A 560 23.18 -29.88 26.12
C GLN A 560 22.93 -28.90 24.96
N ALA A 561 24.02 -28.38 24.40
CA ALA A 561 23.99 -27.49 23.28
C ALA A 561 24.20 -28.25 21.97
N GLU A 562 23.43 -27.87 20.95
CA GLU A 562 23.52 -28.36 19.55
C GLU A 562 23.72 -27.17 18.60
N GLU A 563 24.74 -27.27 17.74
CA GLU A 563 25.07 -26.19 16.82
C GLU A 563 23.97 -25.99 15.76
N VAL A 564 23.68 -24.74 15.45
CA VAL A 564 22.69 -24.36 14.44
C VAL A 564 23.29 -23.35 13.44
N SER A 565 22.99 -23.57 12.16
CA SER A 565 23.53 -22.76 11.08
C SER A 565 22.69 -21.53 10.77
N ILE A 566 21.37 -21.61 10.93
CA ILE A 566 20.43 -20.54 10.70
C ILE A 566 19.51 -20.42 11.91
N VAL A 567 19.37 -19.20 12.43
CA VAL A 567 18.49 -18.88 13.55
C VAL A 567 17.29 -18.10 13.01
N PRO A 568 16.05 -18.64 13.09
CA PRO A 568 14.86 -17.94 12.66
C PRO A 568 14.59 -16.65 13.43
N ALA A 569 13.88 -15.72 12.81
CA ALA A 569 13.46 -14.47 13.43
C ALA A 569 12.73 -14.71 14.75
N GLY A 570 13.12 -13.97 15.79
CA GLY A 570 12.56 -14.06 17.15
C GLY A 570 13.07 -15.23 18.00
N GLU A 571 13.77 -16.20 17.43
CA GLU A 571 14.31 -17.34 18.16
C GLU A 571 15.52 -16.96 19.01
N ALA A 572 15.61 -17.59 20.17
CA ALA A 572 16.69 -17.40 21.13
C ALA A 572 17.74 -18.51 21.02
N VAL A 573 19.01 -18.13 21.01
CA VAL A 573 20.15 -19.04 20.98
C VAL A 573 21.26 -18.53 21.93
N ILE A 574 22.26 -19.36 22.19
CA ILE A 574 23.53 -18.93 22.74
C ILE A 574 24.57 -18.90 21.64
N VAL A 575 25.46 -17.91 21.70
CA VAL A 575 26.50 -17.68 20.69
C VAL A 575 27.87 -17.52 21.34
N ARG A 576 28.91 -17.84 20.55
CA ARG A 576 30.30 -17.63 20.94
C ARG A 576 31.18 -17.40 19.74
N SER A 577 32.40 -16.89 19.95
CA SER A 577 33.44 -16.80 18.93
C SER A 577 34.80 -17.09 19.54
N ASP A 578 35.60 -17.91 18.88
CA ASP A 578 36.98 -18.17 19.29
C ASP A 578 37.89 -16.94 19.07
N LYS A 579 37.45 -15.98 18.23
CA LYS A 579 38.14 -14.68 18.04
C LYS A 579 37.92 -13.69 19.19
N GLY A 580 37.03 -14.01 20.15
CA GLY A 580 36.85 -13.25 21.39
C GLY A 580 35.87 -12.09 21.28
N SER A 581 36.17 -11.00 21.99
CA SER A 581 35.30 -9.82 22.05
C SER A 581 35.26 -9.06 20.73
N GLY A 582 34.06 -8.54 20.35
CA GLY A 582 33.87 -7.77 19.13
C GLY A 582 32.40 -7.60 18.78
N THR A 583 32.17 -6.82 17.74
CA THR A 583 30.86 -6.77 17.07
C THR A 583 31.02 -7.48 15.73
N TYR A 584 30.28 -8.55 15.55
CA TYR A 584 30.29 -9.40 14.37
C TYR A 584 29.00 -9.13 13.57
N ASN A 585 29.11 -8.70 12.32
CA ASN A 585 27.97 -8.48 11.46
C ASN A 585 27.61 -9.79 10.75
N ILE A 586 26.60 -10.48 11.26
CA ILE A 586 26.16 -11.78 10.76
C ILE A 586 25.09 -11.58 9.70
N PRO A 587 25.21 -12.17 8.49
CA PRO A 587 24.26 -11.98 7.39
C PRO A 587 22.83 -12.33 7.76
N VAL A 588 21.85 -11.54 7.29
CA VAL A 588 20.45 -11.93 7.26
C VAL A 588 20.19 -12.80 6.02
N THR A 589 19.18 -13.70 6.11
CA THR A 589 18.86 -14.62 5.02
C THR A 589 17.35 -14.83 4.88
N GLN A 590 16.92 -15.17 3.65
CA GLN A 590 15.56 -15.65 3.39
C GLN A 590 15.41 -17.17 3.60
N ALA A 591 16.53 -17.88 3.78
CA ALA A 591 16.49 -19.30 4.04
C ALA A 591 15.79 -19.57 5.37
N SER A 592 14.83 -20.49 5.38
CA SER A 592 14.12 -20.91 6.58
C SER A 592 14.91 -21.98 7.33
N ALA A 593 14.76 -22.02 8.64
CA ALA A 593 15.22 -23.08 9.51
C ALA A 593 14.17 -23.35 10.59
N ASN A 594 14.24 -24.53 11.19
CA ASN A 594 13.38 -24.89 12.32
C ASN A 594 14.27 -25.26 13.49
N LEU A 595 14.12 -24.56 14.61
CA LEU A 595 14.79 -24.87 15.88
C LEU A 595 13.93 -25.75 16.79
N SER A 596 13.19 -26.70 16.20
CA SER A 596 12.38 -27.68 16.95
C SER A 596 13.21 -28.30 18.10
N GLY A 597 12.60 -28.40 19.28
CA GLY A 597 13.25 -28.89 20.48
C GLY A 597 14.17 -27.91 21.19
N ASN A 598 14.27 -26.65 20.73
CA ASN A 598 15.03 -25.62 21.43
C ASN A 598 14.35 -25.25 22.76
N LEU A 599 15.05 -25.37 23.84
CA LEU A 599 14.58 -25.05 25.22
C LEU A 599 14.83 -23.58 25.58
N LEU A 600 15.63 -22.86 24.81
CA LEU A 600 15.93 -21.46 25.07
C LEU A 600 14.72 -20.58 24.74
N LYS A 601 14.48 -19.59 25.56
CA LYS A 601 13.44 -18.57 25.38
C LYS A 601 14.06 -17.17 25.41
N GLY A 602 13.45 -16.25 24.67
CA GLY A 602 13.82 -14.83 24.64
C GLY A 602 12.77 -13.98 25.38
N THR A 603 13.22 -13.00 26.19
CA THR A 603 12.29 -12.04 26.80
C THR A 603 11.93 -10.93 25.84
N THR A 604 10.63 -10.74 25.54
CA THR A 604 10.09 -9.61 24.76
C THR A 604 9.74 -8.39 25.64
N ALA A 605 9.58 -8.61 26.93
CA ALA A 605 9.37 -7.62 27.99
C ALA A 605 10.11 -8.07 29.25
N ALA A 606 10.08 -7.27 30.30
CA ALA A 606 10.61 -7.70 31.61
C ALA A 606 9.84 -8.91 32.16
N LEU A 607 10.55 -9.97 32.50
CA LEU A 607 10.00 -11.23 33.05
C LEU A 607 10.20 -11.27 34.57
N GLY A 608 9.11 -11.19 35.33
CA GLY A 608 9.16 -11.34 36.78
C GLY A 608 9.46 -12.78 37.19
N VAL A 609 10.33 -12.97 38.20
CA VAL A 609 10.69 -14.28 38.78
C VAL A 609 10.06 -14.41 40.15
N THR A 610 9.11 -15.31 40.30
CA THR A 610 8.29 -15.48 41.50
C THR A 610 8.65 -16.73 42.32
N GLN A 611 9.48 -17.61 41.75
CA GLN A 611 9.95 -18.82 42.44
C GLN A 611 11.47 -19.01 42.27
N PRO A 612 12.19 -19.51 43.29
CA PRO A 612 13.62 -19.71 43.19
C PRO A 612 13.97 -20.80 42.16
N ASN A 613 15.11 -20.65 41.53
CA ASN A 613 15.69 -21.60 40.57
C ASN A 613 14.78 -22.03 39.39
N THR A 614 13.74 -21.25 39.06
CA THR A 614 12.85 -21.57 37.93
C THR A 614 13.30 -20.91 36.63
N ILE A 615 13.92 -19.74 36.70
CA ILE A 615 14.42 -19.01 35.53
C ILE A 615 15.93 -18.87 35.62
N LEU A 616 16.63 -19.42 34.66
CA LEU A 616 18.09 -19.34 34.56
C LEU A 616 18.46 -18.56 33.28
N THR A 617 19.34 -17.58 33.41
CA THR A 617 19.86 -16.79 32.27
C THR A 617 21.37 -17.02 32.10
N ILE A 618 21.79 -16.86 30.83
CA ILE A 618 23.24 -16.96 30.53
C ILE A 618 23.99 -15.80 31.19
N ASN A 619 25.02 -16.12 31.90
CA ASN A 619 25.88 -15.15 32.58
C ASN A 619 27.30 -15.72 32.76
N THR A 620 28.24 -14.86 33.08
CA THR A 620 29.63 -15.24 33.37
C THR A 620 29.94 -14.93 34.80
N GLN A 621 30.31 -15.97 35.60
CA GLN A 621 30.79 -15.82 36.97
C GLN A 621 32.13 -16.50 37.09
N LYS A 622 33.10 -15.84 37.77
CA LYS A 622 34.48 -16.36 37.97
C LYS A 622 35.12 -16.87 36.66
N GLY A 623 34.91 -16.16 35.54
CA GLY A 623 35.50 -16.53 34.24
C GLY A 623 34.84 -17.72 33.54
N LYS A 624 33.68 -18.21 33.99
CA LYS A 624 32.91 -19.30 33.35
C LYS A 624 31.52 -18.83 32.99
N SER A 625 31.10 -19.11 31.78
CA SER A 625 29.70 -18.89 31.32
C SER A 625 28.87 -20.12 31.57
N ALA A 626 27.71 -19.92 32.22
CA ALA A 626 26.70 -20.94 32.45
C ALA A 626 25.33 -20.27 32.54
N PHE A 627 24.26 -21.05 32.63
CA PHE A 627 22.95 -20.56 33.01
C PHE A 627 22.83 -20.47 34.51
N TYR A 628 22.71 -19.27 35.05
CA TYR A 628 22.58 -19.01 36.48
C TYR A 628 21.17 -18.57 36.83
N ALA A 629 20.68 -19.02 37.98
CA ALA A 629 19.37 -18.67 38.47
C ALA A 629 19.23 -17.16 38.69
N VAL A 630 18.11 -16.61 38.22
CA VAL A 630 17.68 -15.25 38.51
C VAL A 630 17.04 -15.23 39.89
N SER A 631 17.40 -14.25 40.71
CA SER A 631 16.92 -14.17 42.08
C SER A 631 15.42 -14.03 42.17
N ASN A 632 14.81 -14.77 43.11
CA ASN A 632 13.38 -14.64 43.40
C ASN A 632 13.03 -13.20 43.81
N GLY A 633 11.86 -12.70 43.37
CA GLY A 633 11.41 -11.33 43.64
C GLY A 633 12.05 -10.27 42.75
N THR A 634 12.88 -10.67 41.76
CA THR A 634 13.48 -9.76 40.75
C THR A 634 12.89 -9.98 39.38
N SER A 635 13.34 -9.24 38.37
CA SER A 635 12.93 -9.43 36.99
C SER A 635 14.11 -9.56 36.05
N LEU A 636 13.98 -10.43 35.06
CA LEU A 636 14.88 -10.51 33.93
C LEU A 636 14.47 -9.43 32.89
N ALA A 637 15.40 -8.56 32.49
CA ALA A 637 15.12 -7.48 31.57
C ALA A 637 14.71 -8.00 30.17
N LYS A 638 14.12 -7.14 29.37
CA LYS A 638 13.85 -7.39 27.92
C LYS A 638 15.15 -7.77 27.19
N ASN A 639 15.04 -8.55 26.14
CA ASN A 639 16.13 -9.02 25.26
C ASN A 639 17.19 -9.88 25.99
N LYS A 640 16.73 -10.73 26.91
CA LYS A 640 17.58 -11.73 27.58
C LYS A 640 17.18 -13.14 27.18
N VAL A 641 18.18 -13.99 27.00
CA VAL A 641 18.00 -15.43 26.74
C VAL A 641 17.96 -16.17 28.10
N TYR A 642 17.01 -17.07 28.23
CA TYR A 642 16.81 -17.83 29.47
C TYR A 642 16.32 -19.27 29.24
N LEU A 643 16.49 -20.09 30.25
CA LEU A 643 15.85 -21.40 30.38
C LEU A 643 14.78 -21.33 31.48
N ASP A 644 13.66 -21.98 31.21
CA ASP A 644 12.55 -22.11 32.14
C ASP A 644 12.52 -23.56 32.68
N LEU A 645 12.86 -23.72 33.96
CA LEU A 645 12.89 -25.01 34.63
C LEU A 645 11.55 -25.40 35.28
N SER A 646 10.52 -24.54 35.17
CA SER A 646 9.19 -24.84 35.72
C SER A 646 8.65 -26.15 35.16
N GLY A 647 8.29 -27.08 36.03
CA GLY A 647 7.74 -28.39 35.61
C GLY A 647 8.77 -29.42 35.10
N THR A 648 10.07 -29.10 35.05
CA THR A 648 11.12 -30.06 34.62
C THR A 648 11.54 -31.02 35.71
N GLY A 649 11.25 -30.73 36.98
CA GLY A 649 11.74 -31.47 38.11
C GLY A 649 13.20 -31.15 38.51
N ILE A 650 13.89 -30.32 37.72
CA ILE A 650 15.28 -29.92 37.98
C ILE A 650 15.28 -28.71 38.95
N ASN A 651 15.99 -28.84 40.04
CA ASN A 651 16.16 -27.76 41.02
C ASN A 651 17.64 -27.44 41.20
N THR A 652 18.14 -26.52 40.40
CA THR A 652 19.55 -26.08 40.45
C THR A 652 19.66 -24.56 40.27
N ASN A 653 20.68 -23.97 40.85
CA ASN A 653 20.99 -22.56 40.66
C ASN A 653 21.99 -22.30 39.52
N CYS A 654 22.55 -23.37 38.93
CA CYS A 654 23.48 -23.28 37.81
C CYS A 654 23.38 -24.51 36.92
N LEU A 655 23.32 -24.29 35.58
CA LEU A 655 23.46 -25.33 34.56
C LEU A 655 24.66 -24.97 33.68
N TYR A 656 25.64 -25.85 33.64
CA TYR A 656 26.80 -25.70 32.75
C TYR A 656 26.37 -26.01 31.29
N ILE A 657 27.13 -25.51 30.29
CA ILE A 657 26.85 -25.71 28.90
C ILE A 657 27.75 -26.83 28.36
N ASN A 658 27.17 -27.92 27.89
CA ASN A 658 27.88 -29.00 27.21
C ASN A 658 27.56 -28.97 25.70
N ARG A 659 28.58 -28.92 24.84
CA ARG A 659 28.47 -28.95 23.39
C ARG A 659 28.94 -30.24 22.72
N ASP A 660 29.67 -31.06 23.47
CA ASP A 660 30.24 -32.30 22.99
C ASP A 660 29.33 -33.50 23.35
N ASN A 661 29.53 -34.64 22.68
CA ASN A 661 28.71 -35.86 22.84
C ASN A 661 28.45 -36.23 24.31
N PRO A 662 27.26 -36.73 24.71
CA PRO A 662 26.88 -36.97 26.12
C PRO A 662 27.84 -37.85 26.93
N ASP A 663 28.76 -38.55 26.27
CA ASP A 663 29.77 -39.37 26.93
C ASP A 663 31.10 -38.63 27.21
N GLY A 664 31.23 -37.39 26.73
CA GLY A 664 32.48 -36.60 26.84
C GLY A 664 32.45 -35.59 28.00
N ILE A 665 32.89 -35.92 29.16
CA ILE A 665 33.04 -35.01 30.32
C ILE A 665 34.27 -34.07 30.20
N ASP A 666 34.95 -34.06 29.06
CA ASP A 666 36.21 -33.31 28.89
C ASP A 666 36.10 -31.78 29.00
N SER A 667 34.89 -31.21 28.95
CA SER A 667 34.67 -29.76 29.06
C SER A 667 34.20 -29.28 30.46
N LEU A 668 33.83 -30.18 31.34
CA LEU A 668 33.48 -29.85 32.71
C LEU A 668 34.79 -29.74 33.53
N THR A 669 35.35 -28.55 33.58
CA THR A 669 36.44 -28.32 34.55
C THR A 669 35.86 -28.35 35.94
N PRO A 670 36.37 -29.25 36.81
CA PRO A 670 35.94 -29.31 38.20
C PRO A 670 36.11 -27.97 38.92
N ASP A 671 35.36 -27.78 40.01
CA ASP A 671 35.55 -26.70 40.95
C ASP A 671 37.05 -26.50 41.23
N PRO A 672 37.61 -25.28 41.01
CA PRO A 672 39.02 -25.03 41.30
C PRO A 672 39.41 -25.21 42.75
N SER A 673 38.47 -25.50 43.66
CA SER A 673 38.71 -25.86 45.04
C SER A 673 39.18 -27.30 45.24
N LEU A 674 39.15 -28.17 44.21
CA LEU A 674 39.66 -29.54 44.30
C LEU A 674 41.18 -29.50 44.21
N GLU A 675 41.83 -29.95 45.26
CA GLU A 675 43.30 -30.03 45.34
C GLU A 675 43.86 -31.00 44.28
N LYS A 676 44.99 -30.63 43.68
CA LYS A 676 45.69 -31.45 42.70
C LYS A 676 46.05 -32.82 43.31
N GLY A 677 45.59 -33.92 42.72
CA GLY A 677 45.94 -35.28 43.12
C GLY A 677 44.82 -36.09 43.74
N GLU A 678 43.61 -35.53 43.88
CA GLU A 678 42.49 -36.27 44.44
C GLU A 678 41.82 -37.20 43.42
N ILE A 679 41.47 -38.42 43.89
CA ILE A 679 40.83 -39.47 43.08
C ILE A 679 39.37 -39.59 43.55
N TYR A 680 38.45 -39.58 42.59
CA TYR A 680 37.02 -39.77 42.83
C TYR A 680 36.44 -40.88 41.97
N ASN A 681 35.39 -41.55 42.45
CA ASN A 681 34.57 -42.43 41.61
C ASN A 681 33.56 -41.58 40.80
N LEU A 682 32.81 -42.26 39.89
CA LEU A 682 31.79 -41.58 39.09
C LEU A 682 30.62 -41.03 39.90
N ALA A 683 30.44 -41.44 41.14
CA ALA A 683 29.46 -40.90 42.07
C ALA A 683 29.98 -39.67 42.84
N GLY A 684 31.19 -39.17 42.53
CA GLY A 684 31.81 -38.00 43.18
C GLY A 684 32.38 -38.30 44.57
N GLN A 685 32.46 -39.54 44.99
CA GLN A 685 33.03 -39.91 46.27
C GLN A 685 34.55 -39.98 46.15
N ARG A 686 35.27 -39.35 47.10
CA ARG A 686 36.73 -39.34 47.17
C ARG A 686 37.25 -40.75 47.49
N LEU A 687 38.22 -41.18 46.67
CA LEU A 687 38.88 -42.48 46.86
C LEU A 687 40.32 -42.30 47.32
N GLN A 688 40.75 -43.18 48.16
CA GLN A 688 42.19 -43.21 48.58
C GLN A 688 43.12 -43.85 47.55
N LYS A 689 42.53 -44.58 46.56
CA LYS A 689 43.24 -45.19 45.42
C LYS A 689 42.27 -45.51 44.31
N MET A 690 42.77 -45.55 43.05
CA MET A 690 41.93 -45.92 41.88
C MET A 690 41.31 -47.29 42.06
N GLN A 691 40.01 -47.38 41.79
CA GLN A 691 39.24 -48.64 41.74
C GLN A 691 39.18 -49.17 40.30
N ARG A 692 38.86 -50.45 40.13
CA ARG A 692 38.66 -51.05 38.81
C ARG A 692 37.44 -50.42 38.15
N GLY A 693 37.63 -49.88 36.94
CA GLY A 693 36.61 -49.12 36.23
C GLY A 693 37.02 -47.66 36.05
N ILE A 694 36.07 -46.78 35.77
CA ILE A 694 36.34 -45.35 35.54
C ILE A 694 36.48 -44.59 36.85
N ASN A 695 37.61 -43.93 37.02
CA ASN A 695 37.92 -43.02 38.12
C ASN A 695 38.08 -41.61 37.55
N ILE A 696 37.88 -40.61 38.39
CA ILE A 696 38.18 -39.20 38.09
C ILE A 696 39.44 -38.81 38.84
N VAL A 697 40.51 -38.54 38.11
CA VAL A 697 41.81 -38.13 38.67
C VAL A 697 42.17 -36.77 38.09
N ASN A 698 42.35 -35.77 38.95
CA ASN A 698 42.61 -34.40 38.54
C ASN A 698 41.57 -33.87 37.52
N GLY A 699 40.30 -34.26 37.69
CA GLY A 699 39.21 -33.87 36.81
C GLY A 699 39.14 -34.61 35.46
N LYS A 700 39.99 -35.60 35.21
CA LYS A 700 39.97 -36.44 33.98
C LYS A 700 39.48 -37.86 34.31
N LYS A 701 38.67 -38.44 33.41
CA LYS A 701 38.30 -39.86 33.46
C LYS A 701 39.54 -40.71 33.19
N VAL A 702 39.83 -41.63 34.10
CA VAL A 702 40.91 -42.61 33.97
C VAL A 702 40.31 -44.01 34.17
N LEU A 703 40.47 -44.87 33.19
CA LEU A 703 40.08 -46.30 33.31
C LEU A 703 41.24 -47.08 33.95
N ARG A 704 40.92 -47.90 34.97
CA ARG A 704 41.86 -48.77 35.59
C ARG A 704 41.42 -50.26 35.47
#